data_db39581422d2f35cffb030a6941b5c58
#
_entry.id   db39581422d2f35cffb030a6941b5c58
#
_cell.length_a   1.000
_cell.length_b   1.000
_cell.length_c   1.000
_cell.angle_alpha   90.00
_cell.angle_beta   90.00
_cell.angle_gamma   90.00
#
_symmetry.space_group_name_H-M   'P 1'
#
loop_
_entity.id
_entity.type
_entity.pdbx_description
1 polymer ?
#
loop_
_entity_poly.entity_id
_entity_poly.type
_entity_poly.pdbx_seq_one_letter_code
_entity_poly.pdbx_strand_id
1 'polypeptide(L)'
;MNNTKMHKTLLALAIGAVTHSAWAAEDKKEDTIVVQSAPAGDFKPGGDQLVPAFLDGQVANGGRMGMLGQQNAMDVPFNIISYTSKLVEDQQAKTIADVVANDAGVQFVQGYGNSAETFRIRGLKFDGDDMTFGGLSGVLPRQVVDAQMVDRIEIFKGANSLMNGAASSGVGGMINLEPKHAGETPQAKVGVDYTSDSQIGTTLDAGRRFGDNDQFGARVNLVHREGETGVPNDRRRTTLLSTGLDYKGDRFRTSLDLGYQKKTFHGSPTSVNISAVDFVPEPPKNDRNFSQKWAYSDIENEFGMWRSEYDITDSWTAYTGLGAQHAHEEGIYSAPKLMDKSGNAVASRLDTNRISDSVSGMAGIRGNFNTGFVSHKVNVGYSAMTKNEKIAWKMSATKDNPTTNIYHNTGVAMPDSTNLNGSGGKYSDPLTSGRTRTQGWLLSDTLGVFDDKLLFTAGARHQKVVVRGYNKITGAENDADGFDGSRWMPTYGVVYKPWEEISLYANHTEALQPGKTAPNTATNYGQSTGIVHSKQNEVGVKADFGRVGGSLALFEIKMPSAILDANNHYGLDAEQRNRGVELNVFGEPMLGMRLNASATWLQAELTKTKNGVNQGNDAIGIPNFYAVLGAEYDIKPVDGLTATARVNHSGTQYADLANSKKLDSYTTLDLGMRYRFAVNHNANQMTVRAGIDNVTNENYWASVDDSGTYITQGEPRTFKVSVGYEF
;
A
#
# COMPACT_ATOMS: atom_id res chain seq x y z
N MET A 1 -37.80 8.89 17.84
CA MET A 1 -38.30 8.04 16.74
C MET A 1 -37.06 7.35 16.19
N ASN A 2 -37.06 6.02 16.20
CA ASN A 2 -35.84 5.21 16.00
C ASN A 2 -35.21 5.37 14.60
N ASN A 3 -33.97 5.81 14.57
CA ASN A 3 -33.12 5.92 13.36
C ASN A 3 -33.07 4.61 12.54
N THR A 4 -33.21 3.46 13.17
CA THR A 4 -33.20 2.13 12.53
C THR A 4 -34.30 1.92 11.50
N LYS A 5 -35.42 2.65 11.54
CA LYS A 5 -36.51 2.53 10.55
C LYS A 5 -36.22 3.32 9.28
N MET A 6 -35.47 4.44 9.36
CA MET A 6 -35.15 5.26 8.21
C MET A 6 -34.09 4.60 7.29
N HIS A 7 -33.14 3.87 7.88
CA HIS A 7 -32.11 3.16 7.12
C HIS A 7 -32.67 1.97 6.30
N LYS A 8 -33.63 1.25 6.85
CA LYS A 8 -34.31 0.15 6.13
C LYS A 8 -35.17 0.65 4.97
N THR A 9 -35.71 1.86 5.06
CA THR A 9 -36.52 2.47 3.99
C THR A 9 -35.70 2.96 2.83
N LEU A 10 -34.49 3.50 3.08
CA LEU A 10 -33.57 3.91 2.02
C LEU A 10 -32.99 2.71 1.25
N LEU A 11 -32.69 1.62 1.93
CA LEU A 11 -32.24 0.39 1.27
C LEU A 11 -33.34 -0.23 0.40
N ALA A 12 -34.59 -0.21 0.88
CA ALA A 12 -35.75 -0.69 0.13
C ALA A 12 -36.07 0.20 -1.10
N LEU A 13 -35.85 1.51 -1.02
CA LEU A 13 -36.01 2.45 -2.15
C LEU A 13 -34.94 2.25 -3.22
N ALA A 14 -33.69 1.98 -2.86
CA ALA A 14 -32.61 1.68 -3.80
C ALA A 14 -32.86 0.36 -4.56
N ILE A 15 -33.35 -0.67 -3.86
CA ILE A 15 -33.70 -1.97 -4.47
C ILE A 15 -35.00 -1.85 -5.30
N GLY A 16 -35.99 -1.08 -4.85
CA GLY A 16 -37.23 -0.85 -5.58
C GLY A 16 -37.08 -0.06 -6.88
N ALA A 17 -36.13 0.87 -6.97
CA ALA A 17 -35.84 1.61 -8.18
C ALA A 17 -35.20 0.73 -9.27
N VAL A 18 -34.41 -0.28 -8.88
CA VAL A 18 -33.75 -1.23 -9.79
C VAL A 18 -34.77 -2.19 -10.45
N THR A 19 -35.82 -2.61 -9.72
CA THR A 19 -36.79 -3.59 -10.22
C THR A 19 -37.82 -3.03 -11.21
N HIS A 20 -38.07 -1.72 -11.23
CA HIS A 20 -39.08 -1.12 -12.12
C HIS A 20 -38.53 -0.72 -13.49
N SER A 21 -37.21 -0.56 -13.65
CA SER A 21 -36.59 -0.23 -14.94
C SER A 21 -36.23 -1.44 -15.81
N ALA A 22 -36.25 -2.64 -15.24
CA ALA A 22 -35.88 -3.86 -15.96
C ALA A 22 -36.95 -4.41 -16.93
N TRP A 23 -38.15 -3.81 -16.96
CA TRP A 23 -39.28 -4.29 -17.79
C TRP A 23 -39.59 -3.43 -19.06
N ALA A 24 -38.74 -2.47 -19.39
CA ALA A 24 -38.98 -1.55 -20.53
C ALA A 24 -37.79 -1.51 -21.51
N ALA A 25 -37.11 -2.60 -21.77
CA ALA A 25 -36.07 -2.63 -22.80
C ALA A 25 -36.56 -3.45 -24.01
N GLU A 26 -37.04 -2.75 -25.04
CA GLU A 26 -37.20 -3.27 -26.38
C GLU A 26 -35.84 -3.35 -27.10
N ASP A 27 -35.67 -4.39 -27.92
CA ASP A 27 -34.53 -4.72 -28.76
C ASP A 27 -33.84 -3.51 -29.40
N LYS A 28 -32.59 -3.23 -29.06
CA LYS A 28 -31.64 -2.47 -29.85
C LYS A 28 -30.24 -3.09 -29.81
N LYS A 29 -29.64 -3.13 -31.01
CA LYS A 29 -28.32 -3.65 -31.35
C LYS A 29 -27.25 -3.28 -30.32
N GLU A 30 -26.42 -4.28 -30.03
CA GLU A 30 -25.19 -4.20 -29.25
C GLU A 30 -24.27 -3.06 -29.70
N ASP A 31 -24.24 -1.97 -28.96
CA ASP A 31 -23.05 -1.13 -28.85
C ASP A 31 -22.35 -1.52 -27.57
N THR A 32 -21.45 -2.50 -27.67
CA THR A 32 -20.51 -2.85 -26.63
C THR A 32 -19.63 -1.61 -26.41
N ILE A 33 -19.87 -0.86 -25.33
CA ILE A 33 -18.97 0.22 -24.94
C ILE A 33 -17.68 -0.45 -24.44
N VAL A 34 -16.77 -0.65 -25.37
CA VAL A 34 -15.38 -0.96 -25.06
C VAL A 34 -14.85 0.29 -24.36
N VAL A 35 -14.53 0.20 -23.07
CA VAL A 35 -13.64 1.17 -22.43
C VAL A 35 -12.32 1.05 -23.20
N GLN A 36 -12.10 1.95 -24.14
CA GLN A 36 -10.86 1.98 -24.88
C GLN A 36 -9.74 2.34 -23.89
N SER A 37 -9.07 1.29 -23.41
CA SER A 37 -7.66 1.46 -23.04
C SER A 37 -6.95 2.05 -24.26
N ALA A 38 -6.08 3.04 -24.06
CA ALA A 38 -5.29 3.59 -25.15
C ALA A 38 -4.69 2.43 -25.96
N PRO A 39 -4.70 2.50 -27.31
CA PRO A 39 -4.14 1.42 -28.11
C PRO A 39 -2.71 1.11 -27.64
N ALA A 40 -2.38 -0.14 -27.42
CA ALA A 40 -1.06 -0.58 -26.95
C ALA A 40 0.10 -0.12 -27.86
N GLY A 41 -0.19 0.38 -29.07
CA GLY A 41 0.79 0.83 -30.05
C GLY A 41 1.48 2.17 -29.76
N ASP A 42 0.97 3.01 -28.85
CA ASP A 42 1.54 4.35 -28.59
C ASP A 42 2.29 4.48 -27.26
N PHE A 43 2.37 3.41 -26.46
CA PHE A 43 3.11 3.42 -25.20
C PHE A 43 4.61 3.49 -25.43
N LYS A 44 5.26 4.54 -24.90
CA LYS A 44 6.71 4.70 -24.92
C LYS A 44 7.28 4.43 -23.52
N PRO A 45 8.01 3.32 -23.32
CA PRO A 45 8.62 3.00 -22.04
C PRO A 45 9.62 4.08 -21.59
N GLY A 46 9.73 4.24 -20.27
CA GLY A 46 10.72 5.11 -19.63
C GLY A 46 10.24 6.50 -19.28
N GLY A 47 9.04 6.93 -19.78
CA GLY A 47 8.43 8.22 -19.45
C GLY A 47 7.44 8.19 -18.30
N ASP A 48 6.64 9.26 -18.20
CA ASP A 48 5.53 9.39 -17.24
C ASP A 48 4.19 8.86 -17.81
N GLN A 49 4.17 8.45 -19.09
CA GLN A 49 2.98 7.84 -19.68
C GLN A 49 2.69 6.51 -19.00
N LEU A 50 1.46 6.36 -18.47
CA LEU A 50 1.05 5.14 -17.77
C LEU A 50 1.01 3.93 -18.72
N VAL A 51 1.44 2.78 -18.22
CA VAL A 51 1.29 1.50 -18.94
C VAL A 51 -0.21 1.28 -19.22
N PRO A 52 -0.61 0.94 -20.46
CA PRO A 52 -2.01 0.67 -20.77
C PRO A 52 -2.59 -0.42 -19.87
N ALA A 53 -3.84 -0.21 -19.45
CA ALA A 53 -4.55 -1.24 -18.70
C ALA A 53 -4.82 -2.45 -19.60
N PHE A 54 -4.83 -3.63 -18.98
CA PHE A 54 -5.23 -4.88 -19.63
C PHE A 54 -6.71 -4.83 -20.03
N LEU A 55 -7.19 -5.72 -20.90
CA LEU A 55 -8.51 -5.66 -21.53
C LEU A 55 -9.68 -5.39 -20.59
N ASP A 56 -9.65 -5.93 -19.38
CA ASP A 56 -10.69 -5.73 -18.37
C ASP A 56 -10.63 -4.35 -17.69
N GLY A 57 -9.54 -3.62 -17.90
CA GLY A 57 -9.29 -2.30 -17.34
C GLY A 57 -8.94 -2.27 -15.85
N GLN A 58 -8.88 -3.42 -15.14
CA GLN A 58 -8.63 -3.50 -13.69
C GLN A 58 -7.16 -3.63 -13.34
N VAL A 59 -6.35 -4.20 -14.24
CA VAL A 59 -4.92 -4.46 -14.04
C VAL A 59 -4.14 -3.87 -15.22
N ALA A 60 -2.91 -3.39 -14.97
CA ALA A 60 -1.95 -3.07 -16.01
C ALA A 60 -0.69 -3.93 -15.84
N ASN A 61 -0.20 -4.48 -16.97
CA ASN A 61 0.96 -5.38 -16.98
C ASN A 61 2.26 -4.59 -17.04
N GLY A 62 2.58 -3.89 -15.96
CA GLY A 62 3.74 -3.03 -15.82
C GLY A 62 3.50 -1.90 -14.84
N GLY A 63 4.37 -0.90 -14.83
CA GLY A 63 4.26 0.27 -13.95
C GLY A 63 5.57 1.03 -13.85
N ARG A 64 5.62 2.02 -12.96
CA ARG A 64 6.80 2.84 -12.72
C ARG A 64 7.89 2.08 -11.98
N MET A 65 9.04 2.09 -12.53
CA MET A 65 10.26 1.56 -11.93
C MET A 65 11.15 2.70 -11.40
N GLY A 66 10.59 3.48 -10.47
CA GLY A 66 11.24 4.65 -9.91
C GLY A 66 11.71 5.62 -11.00
N MET A 67 12.99 5.96 -10.98
CA MET A 67 13.60 6.89 -11.94
C MET A 67 13.69 6.33 -13.37
N LEU A 68 13.54 5.01 -13.56
CA LEU A 68 13.49 4.40 -14.89
C LEU A 68 12.17 4.69 -15.62
N GLY A 69 11.20 5.30 -14.94
CA GLY A 69 9.88 5.62 -15.49
C GLY A 69 9.00 4.40 -15.69
N GLN A 70 7.90 4.58 -16.41
CA GLN A 70 6.91 3.53 -16.69
C GLN A 70 7.51 2.47 -17.64
N GLN A 71 7.34 1.20 -17.29
CA GLN A 71 7.89 0.06 -18.03
C GLN A 71 6.84 -1.02 -18.22
N ASN A 72 6.85 -1.69 -19.37
CA ASN A 72 6.07 -2.91 -19.56
C ASN A 72 6.72 -4.07 -18.79
N ALA A 73 5.93 -4.84 -18.06
CA ALA A 73 6.44 -5.96 -17.28
C ALA A 73 7.15 -7.02 -18.14
N MET A 74 6.76 -7.21 -19.41
CA MET A 74 7.35 -8.19 -20.32
C MET A 74 8.80 -7.85 -20.72
N ASP A 75 9.21 -6.59 -20.58
CA ASP A 75 10.52 -6.08 -21.02
C ASP A 75 11.54 -5.89 -19.89
N VAL A 76 11.12 -6.15 -18.65
CA VAL A 76 12.00 -5.92 -17.49
C VAL A 76 12.22 -7.21 -16.69
N PRO A 77 13.43 -7.41 -16.13
CA PRO A 77 13.72 -8.62 -15.37
C PRO A 77 13.21 -8.55 -13.92
N PHE A 78 12.03 -7.94 -13.68
CA PHE A 78 11.48 -7.72 -12.35
C PHE A 78 9.99 -8.04 -12.31
N ASN A 79 9.48 -8.41 -11.14
CA ASN A 79 8.06 -8.66 -10.93
C ASN A 79 7.36 -7.35 -10.53
N ILE A 80 6.48 -6.86 -11.41
CA ILE A 80 5.67 -5.65 -11.20
C ILE A 80 4.25 -5.87 -11.71
N ILE A 81 3.27 -5.37 -10.98
CA ILE A 81 1.85 -5.35 -11.33
C ILE A 81 1.23 -4.04 -10.89
N SER A 82 0.27 -3.54 -11.65
CA SER A 82 -0.47 -2.31 -11.31
C SER A 82 -1.96 -2.57 -11.26
N TYR A 83 -2.60 -2.08 -10.20
CA TYR A 83 -4.04 -2.03 -10.05
C TYR A 83 -4.55 -0.64 -10.40
N THR A 84 -5.63 -0.56 -11.19
CA THR A 84 -6.14 0.68 -11.75
C THR A 84 -7.21 1.33 -10.86
N SER A 85 -7.51 2.60 -11.13
CA SER A 85 -8.66 3.29 -10.53
C SER A 85 -10.00 2.60 -10.81
N LYS A 86 -10.10 1.84 -11.92
CA LYS A 86 -11.29 1.01 -12.19
C LYS A 86 -11.46 -0.10 -11.16
N LEU A 87 -10.40 -0.80 -10.77
CA LEU A 87 -10.46 -1.81 -9.70
C LEU A 87 -10.88 -1.16 -8.37
N VAL A 88 -10.32 0.02 -8.05
CA VAL A 88 -10.70 0.80 -6.85
C VAL A 88 -12.21 1.06 -6.82
N GLU A 89 -12.78 1.52 -7.93
CA GLU A 89 -14.21 1.78 -8.06
C GLU A 89 -15.04 0.49 -7.97
N ASP A 90 -14.66 -0.55 -8.72
CA ASP A 90 -15.43 -1.80 -8.83
C ASP A 90 -15.50 -2.55 -7.51
N GLN A 91 -14.43 -2.53 -6.71
CA GLN A 91 -14.37 -3.14 -5.37
C GLN A 91 -14.87 -2.20 -4.26
N GLN A 92 -15.19 -0.95 -4.58
CA GLN A 92 -15.54 0.09 -3.61
C GLN A 92 -14.44 0.24 -2.53
N ALA A 93 -13.18 0.13 -2.97
CA ALA A 93 -12.02 0.25 -2.11
C ALA A 93 -11.86 1.71 -1.62
N LYS A 94 -11.51 1.88 -0.34
CA LYS A 94 -11.39 3.19 0.31
C LYS A 94 -9.93 3.57 0.57
N THR A 95 -9.08 2.58 0.79
CA THR A 95 -7.68 2.77 1.13
C THR A 95 -6.77 1.99 0.18
N ILE A 96 -5.49 2.32 0.20
CA ILE A 96 -4.49 1.54 -0.55
C ILE A 96 -4.44 0.10 -0.04
N ALA A 97 -4.60 -0.12 1.27
CA ALA A 97 -4.63 -1.47 1.86
C ALA A 97 -5.71 -2.36 1.24
N ASP A 98 -6.93 -1.81 0.99
CA ASP A 98 -8.03 -2.56 0.35
C ASP A 98 -7.66 -3.06 -1.05
N VAL A 99 -6.88 -2.27 -1.78
CA VAL A 99 -6.49 -2.59 -3.18
C VAL A 99 -5.34 -3.57 -3.22
N VAL A 100 -4.28 -3.34 -2.43
CA VAL A 100 -3.11 -4.24 -2.42
C VAL A 100 -3.43 -5.61 -1.83
N ALA A 101 -4.54 -5.74 -1.09
CA ALA A 101 -5.09 -7.02 -0.65
C ALA A 101 -5.46 -7.98 -1.81
N ASN A 102 -5.49 -7.52 -3.05
CA ASN A 102 -5.63 -8.38 -4.24
C ASN A 102 -4.33 -9.09 -4.63
N ASP A 103 -3.21 -8.75 -4.00
CA ASP A 103 -1.91 -9.35 -4.25
C ASP A 103 -1.47 -10.21 -3.06
N ALA A 104 -1.36 -11.51 -3.28
CA ALA A 104 -0.94 -12.47 -2.24
C ALA A 104 0.52 -12.31 -1.78
N GLY A 105 1.35 -11.55 -2.49
CA GLY A 105 2.70 -11.18 -2.08
C GLY A 105 2.74 -10.02 -1.08
N VAL A 106 1.59 -9.37 -0.82
CA VAL A 106 1.47 -8.21 0.07
C VAL A 106 0.52 -8.53 1.22
N GLN A 107 0.98 -8.42 2.43
CA GLN A 107 0.19 -8.58 3.64
C GLN A 107 0.04 -7.23 4.35
N PHE A 108 -1.19 -6.88 4.75
CA PHE A 108 -1.45 -5.72 5.61
C PHE A 108 -1.24 -6.08 7.08
N VAL A 109 -0.55 -5.21 7.82
CA VAL A 109 -0.29 -5.35 9.25
C VAL A 109 -0.63 -4.04 9.95
N GLN A 110 -1.57 -4.07 10.85
CA GLN A 110 -1.91 -2.90 11.64
C GLN A 110 -0.94 -2.73 12.84
N GLY A 111 -0.56 -1.49 13.13
CA GLY A 111 0.31 -1.17 14.27
C GLY A 111 -0.40 -1.11 15.61
N TYR A 112 0.31 -0.67 16.63
CA TYR A 112 -0.18 -0.52 18.01
C TYR A 112 -1.33 0.47 18.09
N GLY A 113 -2.55 -0.03 18.26
CA GLY A 113 -3.74 0.76 18.65
C GLY A 113 -4.05 1.98 17.81
N ASN A 114 -3.40 2.14 16.67
CA ASN A 114 -3.55 3.26 15.77
C ASN A 114 -3.91 2.80 14.35
N SER A 115 -4.22 3.75 13.49
CA SER A 115 -4.55 3.50 12.09
C SER A 115 -3.31 3.41 11.19
N ALA A 116 -2.15 3.01 11.73
CA ALA A 116 -0.91 2.89 10.98
C ALA A 116 -1.07 1.86 9.85
N GLU A 117 -0.71 2.29 8.66
CA GLU A 117 -0.62 1.42 7.49
C GLU A 117 0.79 0.86 7.42
N THR A 118 0.92 -0.43 7.70
CA THR A 118 2.16 -1.18 7.55
C THR A 118 1.88 -2.42 6.72
N PHE A 119 2.76 -2.72 5.81
CA PHE A 119 2.65 -3.87 4.92
C PHE A 119 3.83 -4.81 5.12
N ARG A 120 3.71 -6.04 4.68
CA ARG A 120 4.82 -6.94 4.40
C ARG A 120 4.76 -7.32 2.94
N ILE A 121 5.85 -7.10 2.22
CA ILE A 121 6.02 -7.55 0.84
C ILE A 121 7.05 -8.67 0.86
N ARG A 122 6.68 -9.86 0.39
CA ARG A 122 7.51 -11.07 0.49
C ARG A 122 7.95 -11.39 1.93
N GLY A 123 7.08 -11.08 2.91
CA GLY A 123 7.33 -11.29 4.33
C GLY A 123 8.28 -10.26 4.97
N LEU A 124 8.68 -9.20 4.27
CA LEU A 124 9.53 -8.15 4.79
C LEU A 124 8.76 -6.85 4.96
N LYS A 125 8.98 -6.18 6.09
CA LYS A 125 8.27 -4.97 6.48
C LYS A 125 8.44 -3.85 5.45
N PHE A 126 7.33 -3.17 5.18
CA PHE A 126 7.23 -1.96 4.36
C PHE A 126 6.30 -0.97 5.05
N ASP A 127 6.82 0.17 5.48
CA ASP A 127 6.02 1.19 6.17
C ASP A 127 5.24 2.05 5.17
N GLY A 128 4.03 2.48 5.53
CA GLY A 128 3.18 3.28 4.67
C GLY A 128 3.81 4.60 4.22
N ASP A 129 4.69 5.20 5.02
CA ASP A 129 5.43 6.41 4.68
C ASP A 129 6.60 6.20 3.70
N ASP A 130 6.89 4.95 3.32
CA ASP A 130 7.84 4.61 2.26
C ASP A 130 7.18 4.37 0.89
N MET A 131 5.86 4.44 0.80
CA MET A 131 5.17 4.52 -0.49
C MET A 131 5.68 5.72 -1.28
N THR A 132 5.82 5.53 -2.60
CA THR A 132 6.23 6.62 -3.50
C THR A 132 5.02 7.22 -4.22
N PHE A 133 5.07 8.50 -4.53
CA PHE A 133 4.09 9.20 -5.33
C PHE A 133 4.75 9.66 -6.62
N GLY A 134 4.31 9.09 -7.74
CA GLY A 134 4.94 9.34 -9.04
C GLY A 134 6.45 9.08 -9.05
N GLY A 135 6.93 8.13 -8.24
CA GLY A 135 8.35 7.79 -8.09
C GLY A 135 9.11 8.63 -7.04
N LEU A 136 8.49 9.60 -6.38
CA LEU A 136 9.09 10.38 -5.30
C LEU A 136 8.73 9.83 -3.93
N SER A 137 9.74 9.59 -3.08
CA SER A 137 9.57 9.17 -1.68
C SER A 137 9.25 10.37 -0.78
N GLY A 138 8.57 10.14 0.34
CA GLY A 138 8.31 11.15 1.36
C GLY A 138 7.32 12.24 0.94
N VAL A 139 6.41 11.95 0.01
CA VAL A 139 5.36 12.88 -0.43
C VAL A 139 3.99 12.48 0.11
N LEU A 140 3.75 11.20 0.31
CA LEU A 140 2.44 10.68 0.72
C LEU A 140 2.23 10.68 2.23
N PRO A 141 0.98 10.75 2.68
CA PRO A 141 0.62 10.48 4.07
C PRO A 141 1.19 9.15 4.55
N ARG A 142 1.68 9.12 5.79
CA ARG A 142 2.18 7.90 6.41
C ARG A 142 1.11 6.85 6.63
N GLN A 143 -0.14 7.27 6.81
CA GLN A 143 -1.22 6.41 7.25
C GLN A 143 -2.46 6.57 6.40
N VAL A 144 -3.08 5.44 6.08
CA VAL A 144 -4.44 5.32 5.54
C VAL A 144 -4.68 6.23 4.34
N VAL A 145 -3.82 6.08 3.31
CA VAL A 145 -3.94 6.85 2.06
C VAL A 145 -5.25 6.48 1.36
N ASP A 146 -6.00 7.49 0.91
CA ASP A 146 -7.27 7.28 0.22
C ASP A 146 -7.04 6.86 -1.24
N ALA A 147 -7.64 5.76 -1.65
CA ALA A 147 -7.46 5.19 -2.99
C ALA A 147 -8.14 6.00 -4.11
N GLN A 148 -9.06 6.91 -3.77
CA GLN A 148 -9.80 7.68 -4.78
C GLN A 148 -8.95 8.73 -5.50
N MET A 149 -7.80 9.11 -4.97
CA MET A 149 -6.94 10.13 -5.56
C MET A 149 -5.97 9.59 -6.62
N VAL A 150 -5.87 8.26 -6.78
CA VAL A 150 -4.85 7.64 -7.62
C VAL A 150 -5.44 6.96 -8.86
N ASP A 151 -4.68 6.99 -9.95
CA ASP A 151 -4.97 6.26 -11.18
C ASP A 151 -4.42 4.84 -11.14
N ARG A 152 -3.20 4.67 -10.60
CA ARG A 152 -2.53 3.38 -10.47
C ARG A 152 -1.96 3.20 -9.07
N ILE A 153 -2.09 1.97 -8.60
CA ILE A 153 -1.41 1.45 -7.41
C ILE A 153 -0.48 0.35 -7.93
N GLU A 154 0.80 0.64 -7.95
CA GLU A 154 1.83 -0.18 -8.59
C GLU A 154 2.64 -0.90 -7.52
N ILE A 155 2.72 -2.23 -7.62
CA ILE A 155 3.45 -3.08 -6.69
C ILE A 155 4.66 -3.65 -7.40
N PHE A 156 5.83 -3.23 -6.96
CA PHE A 156 7.10 -3.81 -7.33
C PHE A 156 7.53 -4.81 -6.24
N LYS A 157 7.85 -6.04 -6.63
CA LYS A 157 8.23 -7.11 -5.70
C LYS A 157 9.72 -7.38 -5.74
N GLY A 158 10.31 -7.42 -4.56
CA GLY A 158 11.71 -7.73 -4.35
C GLY A 158 12.59 -6.56 -3.94
N ALA A 159 13.84 -6.87 -3.59
CA ALA A 159 14.85 -5.89 -3.25
C ALA A 159 15.03 -4.90 -4.41
N ASN A 160 14.96 -3.60 -4.15
CA ASN A 160 14.72 -2.63 -5.21
C ASN A 160 15.42 -1.28 -5.04
N SER A 161 16.58 -1.26 -4.47
CA SER A 161 17.32 0.00 -4.26
C SER A 161 17.55 0.80 -5.54
N LEU A 162 17.66 0.12 -6.69
CA LEU A 162 17.79 0.79 -7.99
C LEU A 162 16.55 1.66 -8.27
N MET A 163 15.34 1.14 -7.97
CA MET A 163 14.05 1.77 -8.28
C MET A 163 13.53 2.63 -7.13
N ASN A 164 13.65 2.15 -5.89
CA ASN A 164 13.02 2.76 -4.71
C ASN A 164 13.57 4.15 -4.34
N GLY A 165 14.56 4.61 -5.05
CA GLY A 165 15.06 5.95 -4.85
C GLY A 165 15.61 6.18 -3.45
N ALA A 166 14.99 7.16 -2.78
CA ALA A 166 15.41 7.63 -1.47
C ALA A 166 14.58 7.03 -0.31
N ALA A 167 13.76 6.02 -0.53
CA ALA A 167 12.98 5.40 0.54
C ALA A 167 13.86 4.77 1.61
N SER A 168 13.38 4.76 2.85
CA SER A 168 14.10 4.28 4.01
C SER A 168 13.84 2.80 4.34
N SER A 169 12.83 2.19 3.75
CA SER A 169 12.51 0.77 3.85
C SER A 169 12.24 0.13 2.47
N GLY A 170 11.67 -1.06 2.42
CA GLY A 170 11.29 -1.67 1.15
C GLY A 170 12.28 -2.68 0.62
N VAL A 171 12.97 -3.39 1.50
CA VAL A 171 13.86 -4.49 1.11
C VAL A 171 13.13 -5.68 0.48
N GLY A 172 11.82 -5.80 0.70
CA GLY A 172 10.95 -6.82 0.10
C GLY A 172 10.15 -6.36 -1.12
N GLY A 173 10.05 -5.05 -1.34
CA GLY A 173 9.26 -4.47 -2.43
C GLY A 173 9.00 -2.98 -2.25
N MET A 174 8.16 -2.44 -3.12
CA MET A 174 7.75 -1.04 -3.14
C MET A 174 6.30 -0.93 -3.59
N ILE A 175 5.58 0.06 -3.07
CA ILE A 175 4.28 0.49 -3.58
C ILE A 175 4.43 1.91 -4.10
N ASN A 176 4.11 2.12 -5.38
CA ASN A 176 4.07 3.43 -6.00
C ASN A 176 2.63 3.81 -6.34
N LEU A 177 2.27 5.06 -6.11
CA LEU A 177 0.97 5.62 -6.45
C LEU A 177 1.14 6.63 -7.57
N GLU A 178 0.40 6.45 -8.66
CA GLU A 178 0.34 7.45 -9.74
C GLU A 178 -0.92 8.30 -9.59
N PRO A 179 -0.81 9.63 -9.57
CA PRO A 179 -1.95 10.53 -9.44
C PRO A 179 -2.88 10.49 -10.64
N LYS A 180 -4.14 10.86 -10.43
CA LYS A 180 -5.12 11.03 -11.49
C LYS A 180 -4.89 12.33 -12.25
N HIS A 181 -4.80 12.25 -13.59
CA HIS A 181 -4.80 13.38 -14.51
C HIS A 181 -6.00 13.36 -15.44
N ALA A 182 -6.24 14.46 -16.14
CA ALA A 182 -7.31 14.53 -17.14
C ALA A 182 -7.04 13.58 -18.30
N GLY A 183 -8.03 12.74 -18.60
CA GLY A 183 -8.03 11.85 -19.77
C GLY A 183 -8.27 12.61 -21.09
N GLU A 184 -8.20 11.90 -22.21
CA GLU A 184 -8.50 12.43 -23.54
C GLU A 184 -9.97 12.89 -23.65
N THR A 185 -10.89 12.13 -23.02
CA THR A 185 -12.31 12.48 -22.95
C THR A 185 -12.63 13.20 -21.65
N PRO A 186 -13.39 14.31 -21.69
CA PRO A 186 -13.92 14.93 -20.48
C PRO A 186 -14.72 13.93 -19.66
N GLN A 187 -14.57 13.95 -18.34
CA GLN A 187 -15.36 13.15 -17.43
C GLN A 187 -15.82 13.97 -16.24
N ALA A 188 -17.01 13.66 -15.75
CA ALA A 188 -17.49 14.16 -14.46
C ALA A 188 -18.33 13.06 -13.82
N LYS A 189 -17.90 12.57 -12.67
CA LYS A 189 -18.57 11.53 -11.90
C LYS A 189 -18.92 12.07 -10.53
N VAL A 190 -20.15 11.85 -10.09
CA VAL A 190 -20.57 12.07 -8.71
C VAL A 190 -21.02 10.74 -8.11
N GLY A 191 -20.74 10.53 -6.84
CA GLY A 191 -21.09 9.28 -6.18
C GLY A 191 -21.59 9.49 -4.77
N VAL A 192 -22.42 8.54 -4.33
CA VAL A 192 -22.83 8.38 -2.94
C VAL A 192 -22.56 6.94 -2.56
N ASP A 193 -21.90 6.73 -1.44
CA ASP A 193 -21.63 5.40 -0.89
C ASP A 193 -22.17 5.26 0.54
N TYR A 194 -22.58 4.05 0.87
CA TYR A 194 -22.99 3.61 2.19
C TYR A 194 -22.19 2.37 2.58
N THR A 195 -21.70 2.36 3.80
CA THR A 195 -21.09 1.18 4.42
C THR A 195 -21.73 0.97 5.78
N SER A 196 -22.07 -0.27 6.12
CA SER A 196 -22.63 -0.57 7.42
C SER A 196 -21.65 -0.20 8.56
N ASP A 197 -22.08 0.35 9.70
CA ASP A 197 -23.49 0.45 10.16
C ASP A 197 -24.20 1.74 9.70
N SER A 198 -23.49 2.85 9.54
CA SER A 198 -24.11 4.16 9.19
C SER A 198 -23.14 5.09 8.44
N GLN A 199 -22.04 4.59 7.94
CA GLN A 199 -21.09 5.44 7.21
C GLN A 199 -21.65 5.81 5.83
N ILE A 200 -21.80 7.11 5.58
CA ILE A 200 -22.22 7.66 4.29
C ILE A 200 -21.06 8.47 3.71
N GLY A 201 -20.83 8.30 2.41
CA GLY A 201 -19.83 9.03 1.64
C GLY A 201 -20.41 9.72 0.43
N THR A 202 -19.74 10.77 0.01
CA THR A 202 -19.95 11.47 -1.26
C THR A 202 -18.61 11.63 -1.97
N THR A 203 -18.62 11.45 -3.29
CA THR A 203 -17.43 11.56 -4.13
C THR A 203 -17.70 12.43 -5.34
N LEU A 204 -16.69 13.17 -5.79
CA LEU A 204 -16.63 13.86 -7.07
C LEU A 204 -15.30 13.55 -7.74
N ASP A 205 -15.34 13.16 -8.99
CA ASP A 205 -14.17 13.01 -9.86
C ASP A 205 -14.47 13.69 -11.20
N ALA A 206 -13.86 14.83 -11.44
CA ALA A 206 -14.07 15.61 -12.64
C ALA A 206 -12.74 16.01 -13.28
N GLY A 207 -12.64 15.80 -14.59
CA GLY A 207 -11.43 16.11 -15.35
C GLY A 207 -11.73 16.48 -16.80
N ARG A 208 -10.94 17.41 -17.31
CA ARG A 208 -11.05 17.87 -18.69
C ARG A 208 -9.71 18.39 -19.21
N ARG A 209 -9.51 18.21 -20.50
CA ARG A 209 -8.43 18.88 -21.24
C ARG A 209 -8.96 20.12 -21.97
N PHE A 210 -8.08 21.09 -22.22
CA PHE A 210 -8.40 22.36 -22.88
C PHE A 210 -7.15 22.94 -23.57
N GLY A 211 -7.38 23.98 -24.40
CA GLY A 211 -6.40 24.57 -25.31
C GLY A 211 -6.62 24.07 -26.74
N ASP A 212 -5.93 24.67 -27.70
CA ASP A 212 -6.17 24.41 -29.15
C ASP A 212 -5.86 22.95 -29.55
N ASN A 213 -4.98 22.27 -28.81
CA ASN A 213 -4.58 20.87 -29.02
C ASN A 213 -4.77 20.05 -27.74
N ASP A 214 -5.72 20.39 -26.89
CA ASP A 214 -5.97 19.72 -25.59
C ASP A 214 -4.72 19.57 -24.70
N GLN A 215 -3.77 20.54 -24.84
CA GLN A 215 -2.48 20.45 -24.19
C GLN A 215 -2.52 20.65 -22.66
N PHE A 216 -3.52 21.36 -22.14
CA PHE A 216 -3.68 21.56 -20.69
C PHE A 216 -4.70 20.60 -20.12
N GLY A 217 -4.37 19.92 -19.05
CA GLY A 217 -5.28 19.05 -18.30
C GLY A 217 -5.53 19.58 -16.90
N ALA A 218 -6.76 19.42 -16.41
CA ALA A 218 -7.12 19.65 -15.03
C ALA A 218 -8.05 18.54 -14.55
N ARG A 219 -7.78 17.96 -13.38
CA ARG A 219 -8.64 16.97 -12.72
C ARG A 219 -8.73 17.25 -11.24
N VAL A 220 -9.92 17.08 -10.68
CA VAL A 220 -10.21 17.29 -9.25
C VAL A 220 -10.93 16.06 -8.72
N ASN A 221 -10.49 15.58 -7.56
CA ASN A 221 -11.16 14.52 -6.81
C ASN A 221 -11.51 15.05 -5.41
N LEU A 222 -12.77 14.87 -5.01
CA LEU A 222 -13.27 15.20 -3.68
C LEU A 222 -13.90 13.96 -3.06
N VAL A 223 -13.62 13.73 -1.79
CA VAL A 223 -14.25 12.66 -0.99
C VAL A 223 -14.62 13.24 0.36
N HIS A 224 -15.85 12.99 0.80
CA HIS A 224 -16.24 13.17 2.18
C HIS A 224 -17.05 11.96 2.64
N ARG A 225 -16.60 11.28 3.72
CA ARG A 225 -17.27 10.15 4.33
C ARG A 225 -17.34 10.34 5.83
N GLU A 226 -18.46 10.03 6.44
CA GLU A 226 -18.62 10.07 7.89
C GLU A 226 -19.65 9.04 8.36
N GLY A 227 -19.43 8.42 9.53
CA GLY A 227 -20.35 7.54 10.20
C GLY A 227 -19.66 6.36 10.89
N GLU A 228 -20.47 5.49 11.50
CA GLU A 228 -19.99 4.25 12.12
C GLU A 228 -19.83 3.15 11.07
N THR A 229 -18.76 2.34 11.23
CA THR A 229 -18.51 1.14 10.42
C THR A 229 -19.33 -0.05 10.94
N GLY A 230 -19.15 -1.24 10.35
CA GLY A 230 -19.74 -2.49 10.86
C GLY A 230 -19.25 -2.91 12.25
N VAL A 231 -18.22 -2.25 12.79
CA VAL A 231 -17.74 -2.47 14.17
C VAL A 231 -18.44 -1.48 15.11
N PRO A 232 -19.09 -1.93 16.18
CA PRO A 232 -19.79 -1.04 17.10
C PRO A 232 -18.89 0.03 17.72
N ASN A 233 -19.34 1.29 17.72
CA ASN A 233 -18.62 2.48 18.19
C ASN A 233 -17.34 2.86 17.39
N ASP A 234 -17.07 2.22 16.25
CA ASP A 234 -16.02 2.64 15.34
C ASP A 234 -16.56 3.72 14.40
N ARG A 235 -16.35 4.97 14.75
CA ARG A 235 -16.76 6.12 13.94
C ARG A 235 -15.58 6.69 13.20
N ARG A 236 -15.72 6.80 11.89
CA ARG A 236 -14.69 7.33 11.00
C ARG A 236 -15.19 8.54 10.23
N ARG A 237 -14.29 9.51 10.01
CA ARG A 237 -14.50 10.63 9.09
C ARG A 237 -13.30 10.72 8.16
N THR A 238 -13.57 10.91 6.87
CA THR A 238 -12.55 11.14 5.84
C THR A 238 -12.93 12.35 5.02
N THR A 239 -11.98 13.24 4.79
CA THR A 239 -12.07 14.33 3.81
C THR A 239 -10.83 14.29 2.94
N LEU A 240 -11.00 14.24 1.62
CA LEU A 240 -9.94 14.28 0.62
C LEU A 240 -10.26 15.37 -0.40
N LEU A 241 -9.26 16.16 -0.72
CA LEU A 241 -9.19 17.00 -1.92
C LEU A 241 -7.88 16.65 -2.63
N SER A 242 -7.94 16.25 -3.90
CA SER A 242 -6.76 16.15 -4.74
C SER A 242 -6.98 16.81 -6.10
N THR A 243 -5.92 17.39 -6.65
CA THR A 243 -5.94 18.11 -7.92
C THR A 243 -4.71 17.73 -8.73
N GLY A 244 -4.92 17.28 -9.96
CA GLY A 244 -3.88 17.05 -10.95
C GLY A 244 -4.01 18.10 -12.07
N LEU A 245 -2.95 18.87 -12.28
CA LEU A 245 -2.80 19.80 -13.38
C LEU A 245 -1.68 19.33 -14.28
N ASP A 246 -1.87 19.29 -15.58
CA ASP A 246 -0.83 18.88 -16.50
C ASP A 246 -0.80 19.71 -17.79
N TYR A 247 0.37 19.76 -18.38
CA TYR A 247 0.62 20.29 -19.70
C TYR A 247 1.35 19.25 -20.56
N LYS A 248 0.82 18.96 -21.73
CA LYS A 248 1.38 18.04 -22.73
C LYS A 248 1.69 18.80 -24.01
N GLY A 249 2.94 19.18 -24.21
CA GLY A 249 3.44 19.73 -25.47
C GLY A 249 4.31 18.71 -26.20
N ASP A 250 4.77 19.07 -27.41
CA ASP A 250 5.54 18.17 -28.29
C ASP A 250 6.83 17.68 -27.65
N ARG A 251 7.56 18.57 -26.98
CA ARG A 251 8.86 18.26 -26.35
C ARG A 251 8.86 18.49 -24.84
N PHE A 252 7.90 19.22 -24.31
CA PHE A 252 7.84 19.56 -22.90
C PHE A 252 6.53 19.06 -22.29
N ARG A 253 6.63 18.30 -21.21
CA ARG A 253 5.52 17.80 -20.43
C ARG A 253 5.76 18.15 -18.97
N THR A 254 4.72 18.58 -18.29
CA THR A 254 4.82 18.88 -16.85
C THR A 254 3.49 18.62 -16.14
N SER A 255 3.56 18.26 -14.87
CA SER A 255 2.40 18.09 -14.01
C SER A 255 2.64 18.68 -12.63
N LEU A 256 1.55 19.12 -12.01
CA LEU A 256 1.48 19.57 -10.63
C LEU A 256 0.32 18.85 -9.95
N ASP A 257 0.64 18.07 -8.94
CA ASP A 257 -0.30 17.30 -8.15
C ASP A 257 -0.34 17.83 -6.73
N LEU A 258 -1.53 18.18 -6.23
CA LEU A 258 -1.75 18.71 -4.89
C LEU A 258 -2.79 17.88 -4.16
N GLY A 259 -2.58 17.61 -2.89
CA GLY A 259 -3.48 16.84 -2.06
C GLY A 259 -3.61 17.36 -0.64
N TYR A 260 -4.83 17.29 -0.12
CA TYR A 260 -5.18 17.47 1.27
C TYR A 260 -5.99 16.26 1.73
N GLN A 261 -5.58 15.62 2.80
CA GLN A 261 -6.32 14.50 3.39
C GLN A 261 -6.43 14.70 4.90
N LYS A 262 -7.67 14.59 5.41
CA LYS A 262 -7.92 14.52 6.85
C LYS A 262 -8.74 13.28 7.17
N LYS A 263 -8.26 12.47 8.12
CA LYS A 263 -8.96 11.29 8.62
C LYS A 263 -9.04 11.34 10.14
N THR A 264 -10.23 11.09 10.67
CA THR A 264 -10.49 11.02 12.10
C THR A 264 -11.12 9.67 12.43
N PHE A 265 -10.63 9.02 13.46
CA PHE A 265 -11.06 7.72 13.93
C PHE A 265 -11.42 7.82 15.41
N HIS A 266 -12.58 7.35 15.82
CA HIS A 266 -13.00 7.29 17.22
C HIS A 266 -13.43 5.88 17.58
N GLY A 267 -12.92 5.35 18.67
CA GLY A 267 -13.25 4.01 19.14
C GLY A 267 -12.92 2.89 18.16
N SER A 268 -12.04 3.14 17.18
CA SER A 268 -11.69 2.16 16.14
C SER A 268 -11.01 0.93 16.73
N PRO A 269 -11.14 -0.24 16.08
CA PRO A 269 -10.49 -1.47 16.51
C PRO A 269 -9.00 -1.26 16.78
N THR A 270 -8.53 -1.85 17.85
CA THR A 270 -7.13 -1.80 18.29
C THR A 270 -6.52 -3.19 18.29
N SER A 271 -5.20 -3.28 18.34
CA SER A 271 -4.51 -4.56 18.52
C SER A 271 -4.56 -5.01 19.98
N VAL A 272 -4.52 -6.32 20.20
CA VAL A 272 -4.41 -6.93 21.53
C VAL A 272 -2.95 -7.24 21.83
N ASN A 273 -2.46 -6.78 22.99
CA ASN A 273 -1.12 -7.07 23.46
C ASN A 273 -1.09 -8.44 24.18
N ILE A 274 -0.37 -9.41 23.62
CA ILE A 274 -0.23 -10.78 24.15
C ILE A 274 1.11 -11.04 24.85
N SER A 275 1.86 -9.99 25.21
CA SER A 275 3.20 -10.16 25.80
C SER A 275 3.21 -10.77 27.21
N ALA A 276 2.07 -10.75 27.93
CA ALA A 276 1.97 -11.29 29.29
C ALA A 276 1.46 -12.73 29.34
N VAL A 277 1.11 -13.32 28.20
CA VAL A 277 0.58 -14.70 28.12
C VAL A 277 1.43 -15.55 27.18
N ASP A 278 1.36 -16.86 27.32
CA ASP A 278 2.09 -17.86 26.51
C ASP A 278 1.24 -18.54 25.42
N PHE A 279 0.07 -17.98 25.15
CA PHE A 279 -0.89 -18.47 24.16
C PHE A 279 -1.43 -17.32 23.29
N VAL A 280 -2.05 -17.67 22.17
CA VAL A 280 -2.90 -16.77 21.37
C VAL A 280 -4.35 -17.00 21.80
N PRO A 281 -5.11 -15.94 22.18
CA PRO A 281 -6.52 -16.09 22.55
C PRO A 281 -7.38 -16.42 21.32
N GLU A 282 -8.55 -17.03 21.54
CA GLU A 282 -9.58 -17.11 20.51
C GLU A 282 -9.97 -15.70 20.00
N PRO A 283 -10.28 -15.53 18.72
CA PRO A 283 -10.72 -14.24 18.22
C PRO A 283 -12.06 -13.84 18.88
N PRO A 284 -12.21 -12.60 19.36
CA PRO A 284 -13.52 -12.08 19.80
C PRO A 284 -14.52 -12.11 18.63
N LYS A 285 -15.81 -12.18 18.96
CA LYS A 285 -16.86 -12.09 17.94
C LYS A 285 -16.82 -10.72 17.25
N ASN A 286 -17.02 -10.72 15.94
CA ASN A 286 -16.98 -9.54 15.10
C ASN A 286 -18.07 -8.48 15.41
N ASP A 287 -19.10 -8.84 16.15
CA ASP A 287 -20.14 -7.91 16.65
C ASP A 287 -19.71 -7.13 17.90
N ARG A 288 -18.46 -7.26 18.30
CA ARG A 288 -17.90 -6.65 19.53
C ARG A 288 -16.68 -5.82 19.20
N ASN A 289 -16.60 -4.69 19.89
CA ASN A 289 -15.44 -3.82 19.84
C ASN A 289 -14.81 -3.76 21.24
N PHE A 290 -13.61 -4.25 21.39
CA PHE A 290 -12.85 -4.21 22.65
C PHE A 290 -11.98 -2.95 22.78
N SER A 291 -12.02 -2.04 21.81
CA SER A 291 -11.41 -0.71 21.91
C SER A 291 -12.15 0.17 22.91
N GLN A 292 -11.53 1.23 23.36
CA GLN A 292 -12.11 2.17 24.29
C GLN A 292 -12.75 3.35 23.54
N LYS A 293 -13.95 3.78 23.96
CA LYS A 293 -14.68 4.88 23.31
C LYS A 293 -13.94 6.23 23.34
N TRP A 294 -13.03 6.41 24.30
CA TRP A 294 -12.22 7.62 24.41
C TRP A 294 -10.97 7.59 23.53
N ALA A 295 -10.65 6.44 22.91
CA ALA A 295 -9.56 6.36 21.97
C ALA A 295 -9.91 7.06 20.65
N TYR A 296 -8.99 7.85 20.12
CA TYR A 296 -9.16 8.52 18.85
C TYR A 296 -7.80 8.73 18.15
N SER A 297 -7.87 8.95 16.85
CA SER A 297 -6.75 9.38 16.03
C SER A 297 -7.23 10.46 15.05
N ASP A 298 -6.56 11.60 15.00
CA ASP A 298 -6.76 12.67 14.02
C ASP A 298 -5.49 12.79 13.17
N ILE A 299 -5.63 12.64 11.85
CA ILE A 299 -4.53 12.57 10.90
C ILE A 299 -4.80 13.57 9.79
N GLU A 300 -3.97 14.60 9.69
CA GLU A 300 -4.09 15.64 8.68
C GLU A 300 -2.80 15.74 7.86
N ASN A 301 -2.94 15.79 6.54
CA ASN A 301 -1.81 15.80 5.62
C ASN A 301 -2.05 16.77 4.47
N GLU A 302 -1.03 17.54 4.17
CA GLU A 302 -0.93 18.40 2.98
C GLU A 302 0.29 17.94 2.19
N PHE A 303 0.12 17.70 0.89
CA PHE A 303 1.21 17.21 0.06
C PHE A 303 1.10 17.72 -1.36
N GLY A 304 2.23 17.74 -2.03
CA GLY A 304 2.28 18.13 -3.43
C GLY A 304 3.51 17.61 -4.14
N MET A 305 3.38 17.45 -5.46
CA MET A 305 4.42 16.97 -6.35
C MET A 305 4.38 17.77 -7.66
N TRP A 306 5.54 18.19 -8.11
CA TRP A 306 5.74 18.72 -9.45
C TRP A 306 6.69 17.81 -10.21
N ARG A 307 6.35 17.46 -11.47
CA ARG A 307 7.21 16.69 -12.36
C ARG A 307 7.29 17.37 -13.71
N SER A 308 8.43 17.21 -14.39
CA SER A 308 8.62 17.70 -15.76
C SER A 308 9.57 16.80 -16.56
N GLU A 309 9.28 16.70 -17.84
CA GLU A 309 10.10 16.04 -18.83
C GLU A 309 10.33 16.96 -20.01
N TYR A 310 11.56 16.95 -20.55
CA TYR A 310 11.92 17.69 -21.74
C TYR A 310 12.71 16.81 -22.69
N ASP A 311 12.19 16.61 -23.90
CA ASP A 311 12.88 15.87 -24.94
C ASP A 311 13.95 16.75 -25.58
N ILE A 312 15.20 16.55 -25.16
CA ILE A 312 16.39 17.27 -25.70
C ILE A 312 16.53 16.94 -27.17
N THR A 313 16.38 15.64 -27.49
CA THR A 313 16.30 15.08 -28.85
C THR A 313 15.26 13.98 -28.86
N ASP A 314 14.99 13.38 -30.03
CA ASP A 314 14.06 12.23 -30.12
C ASP A 314 14.55 10.99 -29.33
N SER A 315 15.83 10.93 -28.99
CA SER A 315 16.47 9.83 -28.27
C SER A 315 16.82 10.16 -26.82
N TRP A 316 16.78 11.42 -26.39
CA TRP A 316 17.23 11.84 -25.07
C TRP A 316 16.21 12.75 -24.39
N THR A 317 15.80 12.38 -23.20
CA THR A 317 14.86 13.11 -22.35
C THR A 317 15.51 13.47 -21.02
N ALA A 318 15.49 14.76 -20.65
CA ALA A 318 15.77 15.20 -19.31
C ALA A 318 14.48 15.15 -18.48
N TYR A 319 14.56 14.73 -17.22
CA TYR A 319 13.43 14.69 -16.30
C TYR A 319 13.79 15.25 -14.94
N THR A 320 12.80 15.80 -14.26
CA THR A 320 12.92 16.28 -12.88
C THR A 320 11.61 16.12 -12.13
N GLY A 321 11.70 15.99 -10.83
CA GLY A 321 10.56 15.98 -9.92
C GLY A 321 10.92 16.61 -8.57
N LEU A 322 9.98 17.30 -7.97
CA LEU A 322 10.06 17.86 -6.61
C LEU A 322 8.77 17.53 -5.88
N GLY A 323 8.87 17.16 -4.62
CA GLY A 323 7.71 16.86 -3.79
C GLY A 323 7.91 17.31 -2.35
N ALA A 324 6.81 17.59 -1.67
CA ALA A 324 6.81 17.99 -0.27
C ALA A 324 5.54 17.48 0.43
N GLN A 325 5.66 17.27 1.73
CA GLN A 325 4.56 16.89 2.61
C GLN A 325 4.69 17.57 3.96
N HIS A 326 3.54 17.99 4.51
CA HIS A 326 3.35 18.32 5.91
C HIS A 326 2.29 17.39 6.51
N ALA A 327 2.58 16.74 7.63
CA ALA A 327 1.66 15.84 8.32
C ALA A 327 1.58 16.21 9.80
N HIS A 328 0.35 16.24 10.33
CA HIS A 328 0.07 16.34 11.75
C HIS A 328 -0.81 15.17 12.18
N GLU A 329 -0.33 14.39 13.15
CA GLU A 329 -1.03 13.25 13.70
C GLU A 329 -1.14 13.41 15.22
N GLU A 330 -2.37 13.41 15.72
CA GLU A 330 -2.64 13.45 17.15
C GLU A 330 -3.61 12.33 17.52
N GLY A 331 -3.40 11.70 18.68
CA GLY A 331 -4.32 10.65 19.10
C GLY A 331 -4.13 10.18 20.53
N ILE A 332 -5.18 9.52 21.02
CA ILE A 332 -5.19 8.78 22.29
C ILE A 332 -5.48 7.33 21.95
N TYR A 333 -4.56 6.45 22.30
CA TYR A 333 -4.58 5.04 21.94
C TYR A 333 -4.67 4.15 23.17
N SER A 334 -5.32 3.00 23.00
CA SER A 334 -5.35 1.93 23.97
C SER A 334 -5.21 0.59 23.27
N ALA A 335 -4.24 -0.22 23.69
CA ALA A 335 -4.16 -1.61 23.30
C ALA A 335 -4.32 -2.46 24.57
N PRO A 336 -5.40 -3.26 24.71
CA PRO A 336 -5.62 -4.06 25.89
C PRO A 336 -4.50 -5.11 26.01
N LYS A 337 -3.82 -5.13 27.16
CA LYS A 337 -2.82 -6.15 27.48
C LYS A 337 -3.52 -7.34 28.12
N LEU A 338 -3.56 -8.45 27.41
CA LEU A 338 -4.20 -9.69 27.82
C LEU A 338 -3.48 -10.28 29.03
N MET A 339 -4.25 -10.75 30.02
CA MET A 339 -3.72 -11.31 31.28
C MET A 339 -4.06 -12.80 31.45
N ASP A 340 -5.15 -13.29 30.87
CA ASP A 340 -5.60 -14.67 31.02
C ASP A 340 -6.47 -15.16 29.83
N LYS A 341 -6.81 -16.45 29.85
CA LYS A 341 -7.66 -17.10 28.82
C LYS A 341 -9.12 -16.66 28.85
N SER A 342 -9.59 -16.07 29.93
CA SER A 342 -10.97 -15.55 30.04
C SER A 342 -11.10 -14.18 29.36
N GLY A 343 -10.03 -13.66 28.77
CA GLY A 343 -10.01 -12.39 28.07
C GLY A 343 -9.82 -11.17 28.96
N ASN A 344 -9.53 -11.38 30.27
CA ASN A 344 -9.21 -10.26 31.14
C ASN A 344 -7.95 -9.56 30.65
N ALA A 345 -8.02 -8.24 30.59
CA ALA A 345 -6.96 -7.41 30.06
C ALA A 345 -6.86 -6.09 30.83
N VAL A 346 -5.76 -5.39 30.65
CA VAL A 346 -5.50 -4.08 31.23
C VAL A 346 -5.45 -3.05 30.11
N ALA A 347 -6.28 -2.01 30.20
CA ALA A 347 -6.35 -0.93 29.21
C ALA A 347 -5.38 0.20 29.60
N SER A 348 -4.30 0.34 28.82
CA SER A 348 -3.38 1.48 28.95
C SER A 348 -3.85 2.66 28.11
N ARG A 349 -3.32 3.85 28.42
CA ARG A 349 -3.48 5.05 27.61
C ARG A 349 -2.12 5.53 27.10
N LEU A 350 -2.05 5.80 25.81
CA LEU A 350 -0.92 6.46 25.15
C LEU A 350 -1.45 7.65 24.36
N ASP A 351 -1.02 8.86 24.70
CA ASP A 351 -1.28 10.06 23.92
C ASP A 351 -0.05 10.34 23.06
N THR A 352 -0.24 10.62 21.78
CA THR A 352 0.86 11.03 20.87
C THR A 352 0.50 12.31 20.14
N ASN A 353 1.50 13.16 19.92
CA ASN A 353 1.45 14.29 19.02
C ASN A 353 2.68 14.22 18.13
N ARG A 354 2.48 14.08 16.82
CA ARG A 354 3.53 13.92 15.81
C ARG A 354 3.33 14.93 14.69
N ILE A 355 4.42 15.59 14.32
CA ILE A 355 4.50 16.45 13.13
C ILE A 355 5.64 15.91 12.27
N SER A 356 5.39 15.75 10.98
CA SER A 356 6.39 15.29 10.02
C SER A 356 6.40 16.22 8.81
N ASP A 357 7.58 16.75 8.50
CA ASP A 357 7.85 17.58 7.33
C ASP A 357 8.83 16.84 6.43
N SER A 358 8.52 16.68 5.15
CA SER A 358 9.44 16.08 4.20
C SER A 358 9.50 16.84 2.88
N VAL A 359 10.68 16.83 2.27
CA VAL A 359 10.93 17.37 0.95
C VAL A 359 11.79 16.35 0.20
N SER A 360 11.42 16.08 -1.05
CA SER A 360 12.17 15.19 -1.91
C SER A 360 12.31 15.74 -3.32
N GLY A 361 13.31 15.25 -4.03
CA GLY A 361 13.53 15.61 -5.42
C GLY A 361 14.31 14.56 -6.17
N MET A 362 14.13 14.56 -7.49
CA MET A 362 14.91 13.76 -8.43
C MET A 362 15.17 14.56 -9.70
N ALA A 363 16.28 14.26 -10.35
CA ALA A 363 16.58 14.76 -11.69
C ALA A 363 17.49 13.77 -12.43
N GLY A 364 17.37 13.71 -13.75
CA GLY A 364 18.18 12.82 -14.54
C GLY A 364 17.97 12.99 -16.04
N ILE A 365 18.65 12.11 -16.78
CA ILE A 365 18.60 12.02 -18.24
C ILE A 365 18.39 10.56 -18.63
N ARG A 366 17.45 10.32 -19.53
CA ARG A 366 17.21 9.01 -20.16
C ARG A 366 17.59 9.09 -21.64
N GLY A 367 18.15 8.00 -22.16
CA GLY A 367 18.51 7.90 -23.57
C GLY A 367 18.14 6.54 -24.15
N ASN A 368 17.56 6.56 -25.36
CA ASN A 368 17.26 5.37 -26.16
C ASN A 368 17.97 5.51 -27.50
N PHE A 369 18.97 4.66 -27.78
CA PHE A 369 19.74 4.70 -29.01
C PHE A 369 20.32 3.33 -29.37
N ASN A 370 20.88 3.18 -30.57
CA ASN A 370 21.48 1.93 -31.02
C ASN A 370 22.98 2.12 -31.30
N THR A 371 23.77 1.11 -30.95
CA THR A 371 25.14 0.94 -31.37
C THR A 371 25.25 -0.33 -32.22
N GLY A 372 25.18 -0.15 -33.54
CA GLY A 372 25.08 -1.28 -34.47
C GLY A 372 23.77 -2.04 -34.26
N PHE A 373 23.87 -3.32 -33.89
CA PHE A 373 22.74 -4.22 -33.65
C PHE A 373 22.29 -4.24 -32.18
N VAL A 374 22.90 -3.46 -31.30
CA VAL A 374 22.58 -3.39 -29.89
C VAL A 374 21.74 -2.16 -29.62
N SER A 375 20.55 -2.34 -29.06
CA SER A 375 19.75 -1.24 -28.51
C SER A 375 20.21 -0.91 -27.08
N HIS A 376 20.12 0.37 -26.72
CA HIS A 376 20.48 0.88 -25.40
C HIS A 376 19.32 1.67 -24.80
N LYS A 377 18.98 1.40 -23.53
CA LYS A 377 18.08 2.23 -22.70
C LYS A 377 18.85 2.68 -21.47
N VAL A 378 19.50 3.84 -21.58
CA VAL A 378 20.38 4.39 -20.53
C VAL A 378 19.59 5.32 -19.62
N ASN A 379 19.88 5.28 -18.31
CA ASN A 379 19.39 6.25 -17.33
C ASN A 379 20.53 6.66 -16.39
N VAL A 380 20.71 7.96 -16.22
CA VAL A 380 21.58 8.56 -15.22
C VAL A 380 20.78 9.57 -14.43
N GLY A 381 20.74 9.41 -13.11
CA GLY A 381 19.93 10.29 -12.28
C GLY A 381 20.42 10.41 -10.85
N TYR A 382 19.88 11.41 -10.19
CA TYR A 382 20.10 11.69 -8.77
C TYR A 382 18.77 11.91 -8.07
N SER A 383 18.62 11.36 -6.86
CA SER A 383 17.47 11.65 -6.01
C SER A 383 17.89 11.88 -4.57
N ALA A 384 17.11 12.70 -3.87
CA ALA A 384 17.32 13.00 -2.47
C ALA A 384 15.98 13.24 -1.75
N MET A 385 15.93 12.91 -0.47
CA MET A 385 14.82 13.18 0.44
C MET A 385 15.37 13.66 1.78
N THR A 386 14.69 14.60 2.41
CA THR A 386 14.90 14.98 3.82
C THR A 386 13.56 14.93 4.54
N LYS A 387 13.50 14.20 5.64
CA LYS A 387 12.34 14.09 6.52
C LYS A 387 12.73 14.56 7.92
N ASN A 388 11.95 15.45 8.48
CA ASN A 388 12.09 15.96 9.85
C ASN A 388 10.87 15.56 10.66
N GLU A 389 11.09 14.91 11.80
CA GLU A 389 10.03 14.40 12.66
C GLU A 389 10.10 15.07 14.04
N LYS A 390 8.93 15.46 14.52
CA LYS A 390 8.71 15.99 15.87
C LYS A 390 7.70 15.07 16.54
N ILE A 391 8.05 14.45 17.66
CA ILE A 391 7.18 13.52 18.38
C ILE A 391 7.21 13.85 19.86
N ALA A 392 6.03 14.02 20.44
CA ALA A 392 5.84 14.02 21.88
C ALA A 392 4.78 12.99 22.28
N TRP A 393 4.88 12.46 23.48
CA TRP A 393 3.96 11.46 23.99
C TRP A 393 3.77 11.55 25.51
N LYS A 394 2.62 11.07 25.97
CA LYS A 394 2.31 10.82 27.38
C LYS A 394 1.72 9.44 27.50
N MET A 395 1.82 8.82 28.67
CA MET A 395 1.18 7.53 28.90
C MET A 395 0.68 7.41 30.35
N SER A 396 -0.27 6.49 30.53
CA SER A 396 -0.75 6.16 31.86
C SER A 396 0.28 5.34 32.64
N ALA A 397 0.32 5.54 33.94
CA ALA A 397 1.13 4.67 34.81
C ALA A 397 0.46 3.28 34.91
N THR A 398 1.24 2.22 34.88
CA THR A 398 0.74 0.82 34.87
C THR A 398 -0.22 0.54 36.05
N LYS A 399 0.05 1.13 37.23
CA LYS A 399 -0.79 0.97 38.43
C LYS A 399 -2.18 1.60 38.32
N ASP A 400 -2.35 2.56 37.41
CA ASP A 400 -3.60 3.32 37.24
C ASP A 400 -4.42 2.81 36.06
N ASN A 401 -3.93 1.79 35.36
CA ASN A 401 -4.61 1.20 34.21
C ASN A 401 -5.77 0.34 34.65
N PRO A 402 -7.00 0.62 34.18
CA PRO A 402 -8.19 -0.15 34.55
C PRO A 402 -8.22 -1.53 33.88
N THR A 403 -8.90 -2.47 34.55
CA THR A 403 -9.17 -3.81 33.99
C THR A 403 -10.32 -3.74 32.98
N THR A 404 -10.16 -4.39 31.87
CA THR A 404 -11.16 -4.59 30.81
C THR A 404 -11.19 -6.06 30.38
N ASN A 405 -11.99 -6.41 29.37
CA ASN A 405 -12.07 -7.76 28.85
C ASN A 405 -12.26 -7.72 27.33
N ILE A 406 -11.48 -8.48 26.57
CA ILE A 406 -11.54 -8.48 25.09
C ILE A 406 -12.82 -9.14 24.54
N TYR A 407 -13.45 -10.05 25.31
CA TYR A 407 -14.71 -10.72 24.92
C TYR A 407 -15.97 -10.00 25.44
N HIS A 408 -15.83 -9.23 26.51
CA HIS A 408 -16.94 -8.57 27.21
C HIS A 408 -16.56 -7.13 27.59
N ASN A 409 -16.17 -6.34 26.58
CA ASN A 409 -15.80 -4.95 26.81
C ASN A 409 -17.00 -4.12 27.29
N THR A 410 -16.93 -3.64 28.52
CA THR A 410 -17.96 -2.76 29.11
C THR A 410 -17.60 -1.27 28.98
N GLY A 411 -16.41 -0.98 28.41
CA GLY A 411 -15.80 0.33 28.47
C GLY A 411 -15.24 0.65 29.87
N VAL A 412 -14.13 1.37 29.91
CA VAL A 412 -13.52 1.79 31.16
C VAL A 412 -13.29 3.31 31.14
N ALA A 413 -13.17 3.89 32.34
CA ALA A 413 -12.78 5.28 32.48
C ALA A 413 -11.37 5.48 31.88
N MET A 414 -11.21 6.61 31.22
CA MET A 414 -9.89 6.98 30.65
C MET A 414 -8.91 7.24 31.79
N PRO A 415 -7.79 6.47 31.87
CA PRO A 415 -6.79 6.72 32.92
C PRO A 415 -6.03 8.02 32.65
N ASP A 416 -5.50 8.63 33.71
CA ASP A 416 -4.64 9.79 33.58
C ASP A 416 -3.34 9.47 32.83
N SER A 417 -2.90 10.36 31.97
CA SER A 417 -1.62 10.24 31.26
C SER A 417 -0.64 11.34 31.68
N THR A 418 0.60 10.97 31.84
CA THR A 418 1.68 11.88 32.21
C THR A 418 2.89 11.72 31.30
N ASN A 419 3.71 12.74 31.22
CA ASN A 419 5.03 12.62 30.61
C ASN A 419 5.97 11.99 31.64
N LEU A 420 6.03 10.63 31.62
CA LEU A 420 6.83 9.85 32.58
C LEU A 420 8.30 10.28 32.56
N ASN A 421 8.76 10.82 33.69
CA ASN A 421 10.14 11.32 33.86
C ASN A 421 10.60 12.34 32.81
N GLY A 422 9.66 13.06 32.20
CA GLY A 422 9.95 14.02 31.13
C GLY A 422 10.35 13.41 29.79
N SER A 423 10.43 12.08 29.67
CA SER A 423 10.98 11.41 28.47
C SER A 423 10.16 11.58 27.20
N GLY A 424 8.87 11.91 27.30
CA GLY A 424 7.94 12.09 26.17
C GLY A 424 8.00 13.47 25.48
N GLY A 425 8.79 14.40 25.98
CA GLY A 425 8.86 15.76 25.42
C GLY A 425 7.66 16.64 25.78
N LYS A 426 7.57 17.83 25.18
CA LYS A 426 6.48 18.78 25.37
C LYS A 426 5.32 18.46 24.42
N TYR A 427 4.24 17.90 24.95
CA TYR A 427 3.11 17.39 24.15
C TYR A 427 2.44 18.48 23.28
N SER A 428 2.24 19.70 23.80
CA SER A 428 1.58 20.80 23.08
C SER A 428 2.46 21.48 22.02
N ASP A 429 3.77 21.18 21.99
CA ASP A 429 4.74 21.81 21.09
C ASP A 429 5.95 20.87 20.96
N PRO A 430 5.78 19.77 20.16
CA PRO A 430 6.82 18.78 20.00
C PRO A 430 8.09 19.34 19.38
N LEU A 431 9.24 19.07 19.97
CA LEU A 431 10.52 19.38 19.37
C LEU A 431 10.96 18.30 18.39
N THR A 432 11.91 18.63 17.51
CA THR A 432 12.51 17.66 16.60
C THR A 432 13.02 16.48 17.39
N SER A 433 12.62 15.26 16.99
CA SER A 433 13.01 13.99 17.59
C SER A 433 13.87 13.16 16.65
N GLY A 434 13.76 13.39 15.34
CA GLY A 434 14.54 12.71 14.33
C GLY A 434 14.63 13.48 13.03
N ARG A 435 15.73 13.31 12.32
CA ARG A 435 15.91 13.77 10.96
C ARG A 435 16.55 12.68 10.13
N THR A 436 15.90 12.32 9.01
CA THR A 436 16.42 11.36 8.06
C THR A 436 16.71 12.08 6.74
N ARG A 437 17.91 11.88 6.19
CA ARG A 437 18.28 12.32 4.86
C ARG A 437 18.76 11.11 4.08
N THR A 438 18.19 10.90 2.91
CA THR A 438 18.62 9.88 1.96
C THR A 438 18.93 10.55 0.62
N GLN A 439 19.97 10.08 -0.06
CA GLN A 439 20.35 10.61 -1.36
C GLN A 439 21.14 9.58 -2.14
N GLY A 440 21.06 9.61 -3.47
CA GLY A 440 21.83 8.66 -4.26
C GLY A 440 21.87 8.95 -5.75
N TRP A 441 22.95 8.51 -6.34
CA TRP A 441 23.16 8.47 -7.80
C TRP A 441 22.73 7.13 -8.36
N LEU A 442 22.07 7.17 -9.50
CA LEU A 442 21.66 6.02 -10.30
C LEU A 442 22.38 6.03 -11.63
N LEU A 443 22.87 4.88 -12.03
CA LEU A 443 23.32 4.60 -13.40
C LEU A 443 22.75 3.25 -13.81
N SER A 444 22.12 3.16 -14.99
CA SER A 444 21.66 1.90 -15.57
C SER A 444 21.67 1.93 -17.07
N ASP A 445 21.85 0.76 -17.67
CA ASP A 445 21.66 0.51 -19.10
C ASP A 445 20.95 -0.82 -19.29
N THR A 446 20.01 -0.86 -20.22
CA THR A 446 19.40 -2.09 -20.72
C THR A 446 19.81 -2.27 -22.16
N LEU A 447 20.59 -3.32 -22.39
CA LEU A 447 21.12 -3.70 -23.70
C LEU A 447 20.17 -4.70 -24.36
N GLY A 448 19.66 -4.39 -25.54
CA GLY A 448 18.82 -5.29 -26.33
C GLY A 448 19.56 -5.81 -27.54
N VAL A 449 19.39 -7.11 -27.80
CA VAL A 449 19.90 -7.77 -29.01
C VAL A 449 18.84 -8.66 -29.62
N PHE A 450 19.00 -9.03 -30.90
CA PHE A 450 18.02 -9.84 -31.64
C PHE A 450 16.64 -9.21 -31.68
N ASP A 451 16.55 -7.92 -32.01
CA ASP A 451 15.32 -7.12 -32.01
C ASP A 451 14.63 -7.15 -30.65
N ASP A 452 15.41 -6.91 -29.58
CA ASP A 452 14.99 -6.88 -28.17
C ASP A 452 14.38 -8.22 -27.66
N LYS A 453 14.64 -9.35 -28.34
CA LYS A 453 14.28 -10.68 -27.82
C LYS A 453 15.14 -11.10 -26.62
N LEU A 454 16.34 -10.55 -26.52
CA LEU A 454 17.23 -10.76 -25.39
C LEU A 454 17.65 -9.40 -24.83
N LEU A 455 17.29 -9.14 -23.57
CA LEU A 455 17.57 -7.88 -22.88
C LEU A 455 18.47 -8.16 -21.67
N PHE A 456 19.53 -7.38 -21.52
CA PHE A 456 20.41 -7.39 -20.35
C PHE A 456 20.33 -6.05 -19.66
N THR A 457 19.80 -6.02 -18.45
CA THR A 457 19.78 -4.82 -17.61
C THR A 457 20.91 -4.88 -16.61
N ALA A 458 21.74 -3.85 -16.59
CA ALA A 458 22.76 -3.63 -15.56
C ALA A 458 22.63 -2.22 -15.02
N GLY A 459 22.66 -2.10 -13.71
CA GLY A 459 22.61 -0.82 -13.04
C GLY A 459 23.27 -0.85 -11.68
N ALA A 460 23.58 0.32 -11.17
CA ALA A 460 24.08 0.49 -9.82
C ALA A 460 23.55 1.80 -9.24
N ARG A 461 23.27 1.77 -7.94
CA ARG A 461 22.92 2.95 -7.16
C ARG A 461 23.92 3.15 -6.04
N HIS A 462 24.50 4.34 -5.95
CA HIS A 462 25.19 4.78 -4.76
C HIS A 462 24.22 5.47 -3.83
N GLN A 463 23.86 4.81 -2.73
CA GLN A 463 22.91 5.32 -1.75
C GLN A 463 23.65 5.78 -0.49
N LYS A 464 23.36 7.00 -0.03
CA LYS A 464 23.77 7.53 1.27
C LYS A 464 22.54 7.73 2.15
N VAL A 465 22.64 7.28 3.41
CA VAL A 465 21.60 7.46 4.43
C VAL A 465 22.24 8.13 5.64
N VAL A 466 21.63 9.22 6.09
CA VAL A 466 22.01 9.95 7.29
C VAL A 466 20.79 10.02 8.21
N VAL A 467 20.91 9.49 9.39
CA VAL A 467 19.90 9.58 10.45
C VAL A 467 20.49 10.39 11.61
N ARG A 468 19.73 11.33 12.14
CA ARG A 468 20.07 12.10 13.33
C ARG A 468 18.95 12.00 14.35
N GLY A 469 19.28 11.58 15.56
CA GLY A 469 18.40 11.59 16.71
C GLY A 469 18.50 12.92 17.48
N TYR A 470 17.41 13.31 18.13
CA TYR A 470 17.37 14.52 18.96
C TYR A 470 16.69 14.25 20.29
N ASN A 471 17.16 14.91 21.33
CA ASN A 471 16.51 14.86 22.63
C ASN A 471 15.17 15.61 22.57
N LYS A 472 14.09 14.92 22.83
CA LYS A 472 12.71 15.46 22.74
C LYS A 472 12.39 16.57 23.76
N ILE A 473 13.24 16.74 24.78
CA ILE A 473 13.06 17.75 25.84
C ILE A 473 13.87 19.00 25.55
N THR A 474 15.12 18.84 25.12
CA THR A 474 16.07 19.95 24.92
C THR A 474 16.20 20.36 23.46
N GLY A 475 15.83 19.49 22.51
CA GLY A 475 16.06 19.67 21.07
C GLY A 475 17.51 19.49 20.65
N ALA A 476 18.42 19.13 21.58
CA ALA A 476 19.82 18.92 21.27
C ALA A 476 20.01 17.63 20.46
N GLU A 477 20.93 17.64 19.50
CA GLU A 477 21.30 16.46 18.73
C GLU A 477 21.92 15.39 19.67
N ASN A 478 21.52 14.15 19.47
CA ASN A 478 22.03 13.00 20.16
C ASN A 478 22.85 12.14 19.20
N ASP A 479 24.17 12.28 19.26
CA ASP A 479 25.08 11.58 18.37
C ASP A 479 24.98 10.04 18.49
N ALA A 480 24.58 9.52 19.64
CA ALA A 480 24.42 8.09 19.87
C ALA A 480 23.27 7.48 19.04
N ASP A 481 22.21 8.25 18.79
CA ASP A 481 21.09 7.84 17.96
C ASP A 481 21.33 8.14 16.46
N GLY A 482 22.51 8.64 16.11
CA GLY A 482 22.89 9.04 14.76
C GLY A 482 23.47 7.90 13.94
N PHE A 483 23.32 7.99 12.63
CA PHE A 483 23.96 7.12 11.65
C PHE A 483 24.30 7.90 10.37
N ASP A 484 25.46 7.65 9.80
CA ASP A 484 25.89 8.18 8.48
C ASP A 484 26.60 7.05 7.73
N GLY A 485 26.03 6.61 6.62
CA GLY A 485 26.61 5.55 5.82
C GLY A 485 26.20 5.59 4.36
N SER A 486 27.03 5.01 3.53
CA SER A 486 26.76 4.90 2.08
C SER A 486 27.23 3.57 1.53
N ARG A 487 26.56 3.13 0.44
CA ARG A 487 26.91 1.90 -0.25
C ARG A 487 26.52 1.96 -1.72
N TRP A 488 27.34 1.30 -2.56
CA TRP A 488 26.95 0.92 -3.91
C TRP A 488 26.13 -0.35 -3.89
N MET A 489 25.02 -0.36 -4.61
CA MET A 489 24.12 -1.49 -4.77
C MET A 489 23.96 -1.82 -6.23
N PRO A 490 24.56 -2.93 -6.69
CA PRO A 490 24.39 -3.39 -8.05
C PRO A 490 23.00 -4.03 -8.23
N THR A 491 22.50 -3.91 -9.45
CA THR A 491 21.32 -4.63 -9.94
C THR A 491 21.65 -5.11 -11.34
N TYR A 492 21.39 -6.37 -11.61
CA TYR A 492 21.51 -6.92 -12.95
C TYR A 492 20.47 -7.98 -13.20
N GLY A 493 20.09 -8.10 -14.46
CA GLY A 493 19.10 -9.09 -14.86
C GLY A 493 19.08 -9.31 -16.35
N VAL A 494 18.38 -10.35 -16.73
CA VAL A 494 18.22 -10.77 -18.12
C VAL A 494 16.75 -11.10 -18.37
N VAL A 495 16.28 -10.72 -19.56
CA VAL A 495 14.98 -11.15 -20.10
C VAL A 495 15.23 -11.82 -21.44
N TYR A 496 14.65 -12.99 -21.63
CA TYR A 496 14.62 -13.69 -22.90
C TYR A 496 13.18 -13.93 -23.34
N LYS A 497 12.81 -13.45 -24.52
CA LYS A 497 11.49 -13.59 -25.14
C LYS A 497 11.55 -14.60 -26.28
N PRO A 498 11.35 -15.92 -25.99
CA PRO A 498 11.31 -16.94 -27.04
C PRO A 498 10.14 -16.73 -28.01
N TRP A 499 9.03 -16.18 -27.48
CA TRP A 499 7.83 -15.75 -28.20
C TRP A 499 7.40 -14.38 -27.70
N GLU A 500 6.59 -13.66 -28.43
CA GLU A 500 6.10 -12.32 -28.04
C GLU A 500 5.27 -12.37 -26.76
N GLU A 501 4.55 -13.48 -26.56
CA GLU A 501 3.65 -13.69 -25.43
C GLU A 501 4.36 -14.21 -24.15
N ILE A 502 5.63 -14.59 -24.23
CA ILE A 502 6.36 -15.21 -23.10
C ILE A 502 7.68 -14.52 -22.86
N SER A 503 7.92 -14.09 -21.64
CA SER A 503 9.19 -13.60 -21.13
C SER A 503 9.71 -14.48 -20.02
N LEU A 504 10.93 -15.00 -20.21
CA LEU A 504 11.72 -15.67 -19.18
C LEU A 504 12.68 -14.65 -18.59
N TYR A 505 12.82 -14.58 -17.27
CA TYR A 505 13.74 -13.63 -16.68
C TYR A 505 14.50 -14.19 -15.47
N ALA A 506 15.63 -13.56 -15.19
CA ALA A 506 16.37 -13.74 -13.95
C ALA A 506 16.98 -12.42 -13.52
N ASN A 507 17.06 -12.18 -12.20
CA ASN A 507 17.68 -10.99 -11.65
C ASN A 507 18.47 -11.27 -10.37
N HIS A 508 19.40 -10.35 -10.11
CA HIS A 508 20.01 -10.12 -8.81
C HIS A 508 19.82 -8.65 -8.44
N THR A 509 19.28 -8.41 -7.26
CA THR A 509 19.00 -7.06 -6.74
C THR A 509 19.44 -6.95 -5.29
N GLU A 510 19.78 -5.73 -4.89
CA GLU A 510 20.16 -5.43 -3.51
C GLU A 510 19.33 -4.28 -3.00
N ALA A 511 19.15 -4.20 -1.66
CA ALA A 511 18.44 -3.10 -1.02
C ALA A 511 19.09 -2.72 0.31
N LEU A 512 18.89 -1.47 0.73
CA LEU A 512 19.36 -0.91 1.98
C LEU A 512 18.19 -0.40 2.81
N GLN A 513 18.34 -0.57 4.13
CA GLN A 513 17.52 0.14 5.12
C GLN A 513 18.37 0.55 6.32
N PRO A 514 17.98 1.60 7.08
CA PRO A 514 18.61 1.90 8.36
C PRO A 514 18.51 0.72 9.31
N GLY A 515 19.58 0.46 10.06
CA GLY A 515 19.57 -0.53 11.11
C GLY A 515 18.85 -0.04 12.36
N LYS A 516 18.69 -0.94 13.32
CA LYS A 516 18.04 -0.64 14.61
C LYS A 516 19.03 -0.05 15.61
N THR A 517 18.52 0.73 16.56
CA THR A 517 19.31 1.23 17.71
C THR A 517 19.43 0.14 18.79
N ALA A 518 20.60 0.01 19.36
CA ALA A 518 20.90 -0.98 20.41
C ALA A 518 20.05 -0.73 21.68
N PRO A 519 19.38 -1.76 22.21
CA PRO A 519 18.50 -1.64 23.36
C PRO A 519 19.30 -1.39 24.64
N ASN A 520 18.63 -0.98 25.72
CA ASN A 520 19.24 -0.67 27.01
C ASN A 520 19.92 -1.88 27.70
N THR A 521 19.66 -3.09 27.20
CA THR A 521 20.33 -4.32 27.65
C THR A 521 21.68 -4.58 26.97
N ALA A 522 21.99 -3.78 25.92
CA ALA A 522 23.22 -3.92 25.16
C ALA A 522 24.38 -3.14 25.79
N THR A 523 25.61 -3.68 25.65
CA THR A 523 26.84 -2.98 26.04
C THR A 523 27.11 -1.72 25.24
N ASN A 524 26.56 -1.67 23.98
CA ASN A 524 26.58 -0.52 23.08
C ASN A 524 25.24 0.19 23.03
N TYR A 525 24.53 0.29 24.16
CA TYR A 525 23.23 0.96 24.26
C TYR A 525 23.18 2.31 23.53
N GLY A 526 22.11 2.54 22.81
CA GLY A 526 21.88 3.76 22.04
C GLY A 526 22.62 3.84 20.70
N GLN A 527 23.57 2.94 20.41
CA GLN A 527 24.27 2.94 19.12
C GLN A 527 23.43 2.29 18.02
N SER A 528 23.46 2.89 16.82
CA SER A 528 22.85 2.29 15.62
C SER A 528 23.66 1.09 15.14
N THR A 529 22.99 0.04 14.68
CA THR A 529 23.62 -1.11 14.01
C THR A 529 24.07 -0.81 12.58
N GLY A 530 23.91 0.41 12.12
CA GLY A 530 24.34 0.84 10.79
C GLY A 530 23.33 0.52 9.69
N ILE A 531 23.81 0.03 8.54
CA ILE A 531 22.99 -0.31 7.37
C ILE A 531 22.68 -1.80 7.37
N VAL A 532 21.41 -2.14 7.27
CA VAL A 532 20.96 -3.48 6.88
C VAL A 532 20.99 -3.57 5.36
N HIS A 533 21.76 -4.51 4.85
CA HIS A 533 21.94 -4.76 3.43
C HIS A 533 21.36 -6.11 3.05
N SER A 534 20.27 -6.11 2.31
CA SER A 534 19.62 -7.33 1.80
C SER A 534 20.02 -7.63 0.36
N LYS A 535 19.98 -8.91 0.01
CA LYS A 535 20.25 -9.42 -1.33
C LYS A 535 19.15 -10.34 -1.78
N GLN A 536 18.75 -10.21 -3.06
CA GLN A 536 17.76 -11.07 -3.67
C GLN A 536 18.29 -11.69 -4.96
N ASN A 537 17.90 -12.96 -5.18
CA ASN A 537 17.96 -13.61 -6.47
C ASN A 537 16.54 -14.05 -6.85
N GLU A 538 16.16 -13.88 -8.10
CA GLU A 538 14.85 -14.24 -8.61
C GLU A 538 14.96 -14.78 -10.04
N VAL A 539 14.14 -15.79 -10.34
CA VAL A 539 13.88 -16.28 -11.69
C VAL A 539 12.39 -16.40 -11.91
N GLY A 540 11.93 -16.15 -13.11
CA GLY A 540 10.49 -16.22 -13.36
C GLY A 540 10.12 -16.28 -14.83
N VAL A 541 8.82 -16.42 -15.03
CA VAL A 541 8.14 -16.41 -16.33
C VAL A 541 7.01 -15.41 -16.28
N LYS A 542 6.86 -14.64 -17.33
CA LYS A 542 5.70 -13.77 -17.56
C LYS A 542 5.04 -14.15 -18.86
N ALA A 543 3.73 -14.05 -18.88
CA ALA A 543 2.92 -14.35 -20.05
C ALA A 543 1.92 -13.24 -20.30
N ASP A 544 1.73 -12.90 -21.57
CA ASP A 544 0.69 -12.00 -22.06
C ASP A 544 0.09 -12.56 -23.35
N PHE A 545 -1.07 -13.20 -23.24
CA PHE A 545 -1.80 -13.76 -24.36
C PHE A 545 -2.89 -12.82 -24.88
N GLY A 546 -2.79 -11.51 -24.57
CA GLY A 546 -3.75 -10.47 -24.97
C GLY A 546 -5.03 -10.48 -24.15
N ARG A 547 -5.65 -11.63 -23.88
CA ARG A 547 -6.86 -11.75 -23.03
C ARG A 547 -6.54 -12.15 -21.59
N VAL A 548 -5.52 -12.92 -21.39
CA VAL A 548 -5.05 -13.38 -20.07
C VAL A 548 -3.57 -13.15 -19.97
N GLY A 549 -3.16 -12.56 -18.89
CA GLY A 549 -1.77 -12.35 -18.52
C GLY A 549 -1.46 -12.96 -17.15
N GLY A 550 -0.18 -13.06 -16.85
CA GLY A 550 0.25 -13.54 -15.55
C GLY A 550 1.75 -13.65 -15.39
N SER A 551 2.17 -13.99 -14.19
CA SER A 551 3.57 -14.21 -13.84
C SER A 551 3.73 -15.32 -12.82
N LEU A 552 4.83 -16.05 -12.93
CA LEU A 552 5.31 -17.01 -11.94
C LEU A 552 6.74 -16.62 -11.59
N ALA A 553 7.01 -16.39 -10.32
CA ALA A 553 8.33 -16.03 -9.80
C ALA A 553 8.77 -16.98 -8.69
N LEU A 554 10.06 -17.33 -8.71
CA LEU A 554 10.74 -18.02 -7.62
C LEU A 554 11.84 -17.08 -7.11
N PHE A 555 11.84 -16.80 -5.81
CA PHE A 555 12.79 -15.85 -5.23
C PHE A 555 13.42 -16.34 -3.94
N GLU A 556 14.58 -15.79 -3.64
CA GLU A 556 15.24 -15.87 -2.34
C GLU A 556 15.72 -14.47 -1.94
N ILE A 557 15.35 -14.01 -0.73
CA ILE A 557 15.85 -12.79 -0.12
C ILE A 557 16.58 -13.16 1.18
N LYS A 558 17.81 -12.67 1.36
CA LYS A 558 18.58 -12.76 2.60
C LYS A 558 18.71 -11.38 3.21
N MET A 559 18.32 -11.24 4.47
CA MET A 559 18.35 -10.00 5.22
C MET A 559 19.05 -10.22 6.57
N PRO A 560 20.20 -9.56 6.81
CA PRO A 560 20.79 -9.51 8.14
C PRO A 560 19.83 -8.88 9.15
N SER A 561 19.81 -9.39 10.36
CA SER A 561 19.05 -8.81 11.47
C SER A 561 19.91 -8.63 12.70
N ALA A 562 19.54 -7.66 13.55
CA ALA A 562 20.32 -7.32 14.72
C ALA A 562 19.94 -8.18 15.93
N ILE A 563 20.95 -8.72 16.59
CA ILE A 563 20.82 -9.50 17.84
C ILE A 563 21.88 -9.08 18.85
N LEU A 564 21.65 -9.41 20.12
CA LEU A 564 22.68 -9.36 21.16
C LEU A 564 23.60 -10.59 21.02
N ASP A 565 24.89 -10.38 20.89
CA ASP A 565 25.90 -11.46 20.93
C ASP A 565 26.14 -12.01 22.35
N ALA A 566 27.09 -12.92 22.50
CA ALA A 566 27.46 -13.51 23.80
C ALA A 566 27.98 -12.48 24.81
N ASN A 567 28.52 -11.34 24.35
CA ASN A 567 29.06 -10.26 25.17
C ASN A 567 28.03 -9.15 25.40
N ASN A 568 26.73 -9.39 25.06
CA ASN A 568 25.65 -8.42 25.05
C ASN A 568 25.91 -7.21 24.14
N HIS A 569 26.76 -7.32 23.15
CA HIS A 569 26.90 -6.34 22.08
C HIS A 569 25.78 -6.55 21.03
N TYR A 570 25.10 -5.47 20.64
CA TYR A 570 24.01 -5.51 19.66
C TYR A 570 24.56 -5.25 18.25
N GLY A 571 24.50 -6.25 17.38
CA GLY A 571 25.07 -6.21 16.03
C GLY A 571 24.27 -7.01 15.01
N LEU A 572 24.60 -6.84 13.73
CA LEU A 572 23.94 -7.54 12.59
C LEU A 572 24.48 -8.98 12.44
N ASP A 573 24.34 -9.79 13.49
CA ASP A 573 24.88 -11.15 13.56
C ASP A 573 23.87 -12.25 13.29
N ALA A 574 22.59 -11.90 13.12
CA ALA A 574 21.52 -12.80 12.72
C ALA A 574 21.19 -12.66 11.22
N GLU A 575 20.47 -13.62 10.67
CA GLU A 575 19.98 -13.60 9.31
C GLU A 575 18.58 -14.23 9.23
N GLN A 576 17.70 -13.55 8.52
CA GLN A 576 16.42 -14.06 8.03
C GLN A 576 16.52 -14.32 6.53
N ARG A 577 16.02 -15.46 6.09
CA ARG A 577 15.96 -15.86 4.70
C ARG A 577 14.51 -16.12 4.31
N ASN A 578 14.01 -15.39 3.31
CA ASN A 578 12.68 -15.57 2.75
C ASN A 578 12.80 -16.18 1.35
N ARG A 579 12.23 -17.37 1.17
CA ARG A 579 12.12 -18.06 -0.13
C ARG A 579 10.67 -18.22 -0.48
N GLY A 580 10.32 -18.01 -1.73
CA GLY A 580 8.93 -18.14 -2.12
C GLY A 580 8.71 -18.44 -3.59
N VAL A 581 7.46 -18.82 -3.83
CA VAL A 581 6.85 -18.95 -5.16
C VAL A 581 5.66 -18.03 -5.20
N GLU A 582 5.61 -17.12 -6.17
CA GLU A 582 4.50 -16.21 -6.40
C GLU A 582 3.88 -16.47 -7.76
N LEU A 583 2.55 -16.59 -7.79
CA LEU A 583 1.74 -16.71 -8.99
C LEU A 583 0.74 -15.55 -9.06
N ASN A 584 0.68 -14.87 -10.20
CA ASN A 584 -0.38 -13.91 -10.52
C ASN A 584 -0.99 -14.28 -11.86
N VAL A 585 -2.32 -14.22 -11.96
CA VAL A 585 -3.09 -14.43 -13.18
C VAL A 585 -4.20 -13.41 -13.23
N PHE A 586 -4.33 -12.70 -14.34
CA PHE A 586 -5.34 -11.65 -14.52
C PHE A 586 -5.86 -11.61 -15.95
N GLY A 587 -7.00 -10.95 -16.14
CA GLY A 587 -7.58 -10.72 -17.47
C GLY A 587 -8.95 -11.38 -17.65
N GLU A 588 -9.32 -11.59 -18.89
CA GLU A 588 -10.64 -12.06 -19.35
C GLU A 588 -10.52 -13.43 -20.05
N PRO A 589 -10.46 -14.56 -19.31
CA PRO A 589 -10.29 -15.88 -19.92
C PRO A 589 -11.41 -16.28 -20.86
N MET A 590 -12.60 -15.75 -20.66
CA MET A 590 -13.74 -15.88 -21.56
C MET A 590 -14.56 -14.58 -21.55
N LEU A 591 -15.24 -14.29 -22.63
CA LEU A 591 -16.00 -13.06 -22.79
C LEU A 591 -17.01 -12.85 -21.65
N GLY A 592 -16.88 -11.71 -20.96
CA GLY A 592 -17.69 -11.35 -19.80
C GLY A 592 -17.27 -11.99 -18.49
N MET A 593 -16.15 -12.74 -18.43
CA MET A 593 -15.57 -13.24 -17.19
C MET A 593 -14.22 -12.59 -16.95
N ARG A 594 -14.08 -11.84 -15.89
CA ARG A 594 -12.83 -11.23 -15.44
C ARG A 594 -12.27 -11.98 -14.25
N LEU A 595 -10.96 -12.16 -14.25
CA LEU A 595 -10.23 -12.90 -13.22
C LEU A 595 -9.05 -12.07 -12.71
N ASN A 596 -8.88 -12.05 -11.40
CA ASN A 596 -7.69 -11.55 -10.74
C ASN A 596 -7.34 -12.55 -9.62
N ALA A 597 -6.28 -13.34 -9.83
CA ALA A 597 -5.87 -14.39 -8.92
C ALA A 597 -4.40 -14.21 -8.55
N SER A 598 -4.10 -14.34 -7.27
CA SER A 598 -2.73 -14.27 -6.75
C SER A 598 -2.54 -15.34 -5.67
N ALA A 599 -1.39 -16.00 -5.69
CA ALA A 599 -1.03 -16.98 -4.66
C ALA A 599 0.47 -16.90 -4.36
N THR A 600 0.81 -16.97 -3.07
CA THR A 600 2.20 -16.93 -2.58
C THR A 600 2.42 -18.06 -1.59
N TRP A 601 3.40 -18.90 -1.86
CA TRP A 601 4.00 -19.84 -0.91
C TRP A 601 5.30 -19.24 -0.42
N LEU A 602 5.43 -19.08 0.88
CA LEU A 602 6.54 -18.35 1.48
C LEU A 602 7.12 -19.12 2.66
N GLN A 603 8.41 -19.37 2.63
CA GLN A 603 9.20 -19.87 3.76
C GLN A 603 10.09 -18.72 4.24
N ALA A 604 9.74 -18.14 5.37
CA ALA A 604 10.53 -17.09 6.03
C ALA A 604 11.20 -17.69 7.26
N GLU A 605 12.48 -18.01 7.16
CA GLU A 605 13.25 -18.80 8.14
C GLU A 605 14.35 -17.97 8.79
N LEU A 606 14.54 -18.16 10.09
CA LEU A 606 15.69 -17.63 10.85
C LEU A 606 16.89 -18.52 10.60
N THR A 607 17.72 -18.19 9.62
CA THR A 607 18.87 -19.04 9.21
C THR A 607 20.10 -18.87 10.09
N LYS A 608 20.21 -17.73 10.80
CA LYS A 608 21.25 -17.47 11.76
C LYS A 608 20.71 -16.73 12.97
N THR A 609 20.94 -17.27 14.16
CA THR A 609 20.45 -16.70 15.43
C THR A 609 21.53 -16.77 16.51
N LYS A 610 21.31 -16.06 17.64
CA LYS A 610 22.23 -16.10 18.79
C LYS A 610 22.33 -17.53 19.33
N ASN A 611 23.54 -18.10 19.32
CA ASN A 611 23.84 -19.45 19.83
C ASN A 611 22.96 -20.57 19.20
N GLY A 612 22.38 -20.36 18.03
CA GLY A 612 21.50 -21.31 17.38
C GLY A 612 20.12 -21.45 18.02
N VAL A 613 19.75 -20.62 18.98
CA VAL A 613 18.42 -20.65 19.62
C VAL A 613 17.37 -20.19 18.60
N ASN A 614 16.32 -20.99 18.42
CA ASN A 614 15.26 -20.78 17.41
C ASN A 614 15.76 -20.75 15.96
N GLN A 615 16.97 -21.22 15.67
CA GLN A 615 17.46 -21.34 14.30
C GLN A 615 16.67 -22.41 13.55
N GLY A 616 16.23 -22.10 12.32
CA GLY A 616 15.35 -22.96 11.52
C GLY A 616 13.86 -22.71 11.76
N ASN A 617 13.50 -21.89 12.76
CA ASN A 617 12.10 -21.52 12.99
C ASN A 617 11.62 -20.47 12.00
N ASP A 618 10.29 -20.44 11.81
CA ASP A 618 9.62 -19.42 11.00
C ASP A 618 9.71 -18.04 11.66
N ALA A 619 9.86 -17.02 10.84
CA ALA A 619 9.84 -15.63 11.29
C ALA A 619 8.43 -15.19 11.72
N ILE A 620 8.37 -14.25 12.67
CA ILE A 620 7.12 -13.79 13.29
C ILE A 620 6.18 -13.17 12.23
N GLY A 621 4.90 -13.58 12.29
CA GLY A 621 3.79 -12.93 11.58
C GLY A 621 3.76 -13.17 10.07
N ILE A 622 4.46 -14.15 9.58
CA ILE A 622 4.53 -14.45 8.15
C ILE A 622 3.82 -15.78 7.89
N PRO A 623 2.66 -15.76 7.16
CA PRO A 623 2.00 -16.99 6.78
C PRO A 623 2.81 -17.71 5.69
N ASN A 624 2.85 -19.04 5.75
CA ASN A 624 3.53 -19.86 4.75
C ASN A 624 2.76 -19.99 3.42
N PHE A 625 1.48 -19.63 3.42
CA PHE A 625 0.63 -19.59 2.24
C PHE A 625 -0.38 -18.45 2.34
N TYR A 626 -0.51 -17.68 1.27
CA TYR A 626 -1.54 -16.67 1.12
C TYR A 626 -2.11 -16.74 -0.30
N ALA A 627 -3.42 -16.62 -0.46
CA ALA A 627 -4.06 -16.66 -1.77
C ALA A 627 -5.27 -15.74 -1.83
N VAL A 628 -5.43 -15.09 -2.98
CA VAL A 628 -6.59 -14.27 -3.32
C VAL A 628 -7.10 -14.69 -4.68
N LEU A 629 -8.40 -14.94 -4.78
CA LEU A 629 -9.07 -15.24 -6.03
C LEU A 629 -10.28 -14.32 -6.17
N GLY A 630 -10.21 -13.35 -7.06
CA GLY A 630 -11.30 -12.47 -7.47
C GLY A 630 -11.82 -12.87 -8.85
N ALA A 631 -13.13 -12.94 -9.00
CA ALA A 631 -13.78 -13.19 -10.27
C ALA A 631 -15.02 -12.30 -10.44
N GLU A 632 -15.25 -11.84 -11.66
CA GLU A 632 -16.47 -11.14 -12.07
C GLU A 632 -17.08 -11.84 -13.28
N TYR A 633 -18.39 -11.86 -13.34
CA TYR A 633 -19.11 -12.44 -14.46
C TYR A 633 -20.30 -11.59 -14.87
N ASP A 634 -20.37 -11.25 -16.17
CA ASP A 634 -21.48 -10.50 -16.76
C ASP A 634 -22.67 -11.42 -16.96
N ILE A 635 -23.78 -11.08 -16.36
CA ILE A 635 -25.02 -11.84 -16.40
C ILE A 635 -25.74 -11.57 -17.73
N LYS A 636 -25.45 -12.33 -18.75
CA LYS A 636 -25.91 -12.12 -20.14
C LYS A 636 -27.41 -11.81 -20.34
N PRO A 637 -28.37 -12.39 -19.57
CA PRO A 637 -29.79 -12.03 -19.71
C PRO A 637 -30.12 -10.60 -19.29
N VAL A 638 -29.23 -9.89 -18.57
CA VAL A 638 -29.44 -8.52 -18.07
C VAL A 638 -28.22 -7.68 -18.40
N ASP A 639 -28.32 -6.89 -19.46
CA ASP A 639 -27.22 -6.01 -19.88
C ASP A 639 -26.76 -5.10 -18.75
N GLY A 640 -25.45 -4.97 -18.60
CA GLY A 640 -24.82 -4.15 -17.58
C GLY A 640 -24.82 -4.75 -16.17
N LEU A 641 -25.38 -5.95 -15.95
CA LEU A 641 -25.34 -6.61 -14.66
C LEU A 641 -24.11 -7.55 -14.57
N THR A 642 -23.28 -7.32 -13.54
CA THR A 642 -22.11 -8.12 -13.25
C THR A 642 -22.21 -8.67 -11.83
N ALA A 643 -21.98 -9.97 -11.66
CA ALA A 643 -21.79 -10.59 -10.34
C ALA A 643 -20.28 -10.64 -10.01
N THR A 644 -19.93 -10.43 -8.73
CA THR A 644 -18.54 -10.44 -8.27
C THR A 644 -18.37 -11.36 -7.07
N ALA A 645 -17.24 -12.04 -6.99
CA ALA A 645 -16.86 -12.86 -5.85
C ALA A 645 -15.35 -12.75 -5.61
N ARG A 646 -14.94 -12.69 -4.33
CA ARG A 646 -13.53 -12.73 -3.94
C ARG A 646 -13.36 -13.66 -2.74
N VAL A 647 -12.38 -14.56 -2.82
CA VAL A 647 -11.96 -15.44 -1.74
C VAL A 647 -10.56 -15.04 -1.32
N ASN A 648 -10.35 -14.82 -0.03
CA ASN A 648 -9.05 -14.55 0.57
C ASN A 648 -8.74 -15.67 1.57
N HIS A 649 -7.54 -16.25 1.46
CA HIS A 649 -7.06 -17.28 2.39
C HIS A 649 -5.67 -16.93 2.89
N SER A 650 -5.48 -16.98 4.21
CA SER A 650 -4.18 -16.89 4.88
C SER A 650 -3.91 -18.16 5.67
N GLY A 651 -2.73 -18.72 5.49
CA GLY A 651 -2.21 -19.81 6.30
C GLY A 651 -1.92 -19.38 7.73
N THR A 652 -1.44 -20.31 8.52
CA THR A 652 -1.07 -20.07 9.92
C THR A 652 0.17 -19.20 10.04
N GLN A 653 0.27 -18.43 11.14
CA GLN A 653 1.40 -17.56 11.48
C GLN A 653 1.85 -17.82 12.91
N TYR A 654 3.08 -17.42 13.26
CA TYR A 654 3.57 -17.48 14.63
C TYR A 654 3.77 -16.08 15.22
N ALA A 655 3.44 -15.91 16.51
CA ALA A 655 3.60 -14.67 17.23
C ALA A 655 4.86 -14.65 18.12
N ASP A 656 5.72 -15.66 18.00
CA ASP A 656 6.97 -15.71 18.75
C ASP A 656 8.06 -16.45 17.97
N LEU A 657 9.32 -16.15 18.27
CA LEU A 657 10.48 -16.78 17.63
C LEU A 657 10.62 -18.29 17.94
N ALA A 658 10.02 -18.75 19.04
CA ALA A 658 10.02 -20.17 19.42
C ALA A 658 8.98 -20.99 18.63
N ASN A 659 8.11 -20.32 17.85
CA ASN A 659 6.98 -20.90 17.13
C ASN A 659 5.99 -21.65 18.05
N SER A 660 5.86 -21.17 19.27
CA SER A 660 4.93 -21.74 20.27
C SER A 660 3.57 -21.06 20.28
N LYS A 661 3.50 -19.76 19.95
CA LYS A 661 2.26 -18.98 19.85
C LYS A 661 1.78 -18.92 18.42
N LYS A 662 0.76 -19.70 18.07
CA LYS A 662 0.28 -19.86 16.71
C LYS A 662 -1.05 -19.15 16.51
N LEU A 663 -1.15 -18.33 15.44
CA LEU A 663 -2.40 -17.84 14.91
C LEU A 663 -2.93 -18.82 13.87
N ASP A 664 -4.22 -19.14 13.94
CA ASP A 664 -4.86 -20.05 13.00
C ASP A 664 -5.05 -19.43 11.61
N SER A 665 -5.14 -20.30 10.61
CA SER A 665 -5.51 -19.91 9.24
C SER A 665 -6.95 -19.42 9.18
N TYR A 666 -7.24 -18.55 8.22
CA TYR A 666 -8.60 -18.07 7.96
C TYR A 666 -8.91 -18.02 6.48
N THR A 667 -10.21 -18.01 6.16
CA THR A 667 -10.72 -17.82 4.80
C THR A 667 -11.93 -16.92 4.84
N THR A 668 -11.92 -15.84 4.07
CA THR A 668 -13.06 -14.95 3.88
C THR A 668 -13.61 -15.02 2.48
N LEU A 669 -14.92 -14.82 2.35
CA LEU A 669 -15.63 -14.73 1.08
C LEU A 669 -16.34 -13.38 1.01
N ASP A 670 -16.09 -12.65 -0.08
CA ASP A 670 -16.78 -11.42 -0.42
C ASP A 670 -17.63 -11.66 -1.66
N LEU A 671 -18.87 -11.16 -1.66
CA LEU A 671 -19.80 -11.26 -2.79
C LEU A 671 -20.35 -9.89 -3.13
N GLY A 672 -20.62 -9.65 -4.40
CA GLY A 672 -21.18 -8.38 -4.83
C GLY A 672 -21.86 -8.44 -6.18
N MET A 673 -22.49 -7.34 -6.51
CA MET A 673 -23.10 -7.09 -7.81
C MET A 673 -22.87 -5.64 -8.24
N ARG A 674 -22.70 -5.44 -9.52
CA ARG A 674 -22.61 -4.13 -10.18
C ARG A 674 -23.63 -4.09 -11.31
N TYR A 675 -24.45 -3.04 -11.35
CA TYR A 675 -25.38 -2.80 -12.43
C TYR A 675 -25.11 -1.43 -13.06
N ARG A 676 -24.76 -1.43 -14.34
CA ARG A 676 -24.45 -0.24 -15.13
C ARG A 676 -25.47 -0.07 -16.23
N PHE A 677 -26.06 1.12 -16.34
CA PHE A 677 -27.09 1.41 -17.32
C PHE A 677 -27.08 2.88 -17.75
N ALA A 678 -27.51 3.14 -18.98
CA ALA A 678 -27.68 4.50 -19.50
C ALA A 678 -28.96 5.13 -18.92
N VAL A 679 -28.86 6.39 -18.49
CA VAL A 679 -30.01 7.11 -17.87
C VAL A 679 -30.79 7.90 -18.88
N ASN A 680 -30.16 8.38 -19.97
CA ASN A 680 -30.77 9.15 -21.04
C ASN A 680 -30.18 8.71 -22.38
N HIS A 681 -30.83 9.08 -23.50
CA HIS A 681 -30.30 8.85 -24.86
C HIS A 681 -28.93 9.52 -25.11
N ASN A 682 -28.39 10.27 -24.15
CA ASN A 682 -27.14 11.04 -24.21
C ASN A 682 -26.07 10.43 -23.37
N ALA A 683 -25.63 9.20 -23.57
CA ALA A 683 -24.38 8.64 -23.02
C ALA A 683 -24.14 8.73 -21.50
N ASN A 684 -24.99 9.40 -20.72
CA ASN A 684 -24.85 9.49 -19.26
C ASN A 684 -25.10 8.12 -18.62
N GLN A 685 -24.25 7.71 -17.73
CA GLN A 685 -24.29 6.38 -17.14
C GLN A 685 -24.52 6.43 -15.63
N MET A 686 -25.35 5.51 -15.17
CA MET A 686 -25.49 5.23 -13.74
C MET A 686 -24.91 3.86 -13.43
N THR A 687 -24.14 3.78 -12.36
CA THR A 687 -23.61 2.52 -11.84
C THR A 687 -24.06 2.35 -10.41
N VAL A 688 -24.75 1.26 -10.13
CA VAL A 688 -25.13 0.84 -8.78
C VAL A 688 -24.27 -0.36 -8.41
N ARG A 689 -23.63 -0.32 -7.22
CA ARG A 689 -22.86 -1.44 -6.67
C ARG A 689 -23.40 -1.82 -5.32
N ALA A 690 -23.51 -3.11 -5.07
CA ALA A 690 -23.85 -3.66 -3.78
C ALA A 690 -22.88 -4.79 -3.45
N GLY A 691 -22.38 -4.87 -2.23
CA GLY A 691 -21.42 -5.88 -1.80
C GLY A 691 -21.53 -6.23 -0.34
N ILE A 692 -21.06 -7.42 -0.04
CA ILE A 692 -20.93 -7.94 1.33
C ILE A 692 -19.52 -8.51 1.44
N ASP A 693 -18.68 -7.88 2.24
CA ASP A 693 -17.38 -8.42 2.59
C ASP A 693 -17.53 -9.38 3.78
N ASN A 694 -16.69 -10.42 3.83
CA ASN A 694 -16.73 -11.47 4.85
C ASN A 694 -18.15 -12.02 5.07
N VAL A 695 -18.77 -12.57 4.02
CA VAL A 695 -20.15 -13.06 4.00
C VAL A 695 -20.44 -14.06 5.13
N THR A 696 -19.47 -14.93 5.41
CA THR A 696 -19.56 -15.95 6.47
C THR A 696 -19.44 -15.37 7.88
N ASN A 697 -19.05 -14.10 8.00
CA ASN A 697 -18.74 -13.42 9.26
C ASN A 697 -17.69 -14.18 10.09
N GLU A 698 -16.62 -14.64 9.41
CA GLU A 698 -15.50 -15.32 10.04
C GLU A 698 -14.87 -14.44 11.11
N ASN A 699 -14.61 -14.99 12.30
CA ASN A 699 -13.86 -14.33 13.37
C ASN A 699 -12.43 -14.85 13.33
N TYR A 700 -11.46 -13.96 13.11
CA TYR A 700 -10.07 -14.37 12.92
C TYR A 700 -9.08 -13.31 13.40
N TRP A 701 -7.88 -13.75 13.71
CA TRP A 701 -6.73 -12.86 13.86
C TRP A 701 -6.05 -12.71 12.50
N ALA A 702 -6.09 -11.49 11.96
CA ALA A 702 -5.59 -11.21 10.61
C ALA A 702 -4.06 -11.16 10.56
N SER A 703 -3.43 -10.60 11.61
CA SER A 703 -1.98 -10.41 11.61
C SER A 703 -1.41 -10.30 13.03
N VAL A 704 -0.10 -10.44 13.10
CA VAL A 704 0.70 -10.10 14.28
C VAL A 704 1.83 -9.15 13.85
N ASP A 705 2.19 -8.19 14.69
CA ASP A 705 3.28 -7.26 14.44
C ASP A 705 4.67 -7.95 14.44
N ASP A 706 5.70 -7.26 13.96
CA ASP A 706 7.04 -7.84 13.84
C ASP A 706 7.72 -8.15 15.20
N SER A 707 7.18 -7.62 16.31
CA SER A 707 7.65 -7.94 17.64
C SER A 707 7.01 -9.19 18.25
N GLY A 708 5.91 -9.68 17.64
CA GLY A 708 5.09 -10.76 18.22
C GLY A 708 4.26 -10.33 19.42
N THR A 709 4.18 -9.02 19.67
CA THR A 709 3.50 -8.47 20.84
C THR A 709 2.03 -8.17 20.61
N TYR A 710 1.69 -7.70 19.39
CA TYR A 710 0.36 -7.19 19.07
C TYR A 710 -0.29 -8.03 17.97
N ILE A 711 -1.47 -8.56 18.26
CA ILE A 711 -2.31 -9.27 17.28
C ILE A 711 -3.52 -8.41 16.91
N THR A 712 -3.89 -8.43 15.63
CA THR A 712 -4.98 -7.60 15.08
C THR A 712 -6.11 -8.47 14.58
N GLN A 713 -7.34 -8.15 15.02
CA GLN A 713 -8.55 -8.84 14.56
C GLN A 713 -8.89 -8.45 13.12
N GLY A 714 -9.42 -9.40 12.36
CA GLY A 714 -9.91 -9.18 11.01
C GLY A 714 -11.23 -8.41 10.95
N GLU A 715 -11.54 -7.92 9.75
CA GLU A 715 -12.75 -7.13 9.50
C GLU A 715 -14.03 -7.98 9.64
N PRO A 716 -15.11 -7.44 10.21
CA PRO A 716 -16.39 -8.11 10.31
C PRO A 716 -17.09 -8.18 8.95
N ARG A 717 -18.20 -8.92 8.89
CA ARG A 717 -19.11 -8.83 7.75
C ARG A 717 -19.59 -7.40 7.56
N THR A 718 -19.33 -6.85 6.38
CA THR A 718 -19.56 -5.44 6.05
C THR A 718 -20.44 -5.33 4.80
N PHE A 719 -21.55 -4.61 4.89
CA PHE A 719 -22.42 -4.31 3.75
C PHE A 719 -22.02 -2.99 3.13
N LYS A 720 -21.90 -2.98 1.79
CA LYS A 720 -21.54 -1.79 1.01
C LYS A 720 -22.55 -1.58 -0.11
N VAL A 721 -22.95 -0.34 -0.32
CA VAL A 721 -23.76 0.07 -1.48
C VAL A 721 -23.23 1.39 -1.99
N SER A 722 -23.09 1.53 -3.31
CA SER A 722 -22.77 2.83 -3.92
C SER A 722 -23.58 3.08 -5.18
N VAL A 723 -23.83 4.34 -5.43
CA VAL A 723 -24.45 4.84 -6.67
C VAL A 723 -23.55 5.91 -7.23
N GLY A 724 -23.11 5.72 -8.46
CA GLY A 724 -22.32 6.68 -9.23
C GLY A 724 -23.07 7.13 -10.46
N TYR A 725 -22.98 8.41 -10.76
CA TYR A 725 -23.53 9.00 -11.96
C TYR A 725 -22.41 9.68 -12.74
N GLU A 726 -22.29 9.34 -14.02
CA GLU A 726 -21.30 9.86 -14.96
C GLU A 726 -22.02 10.67 -16.03
N PHE A 727 -21.60 11.96 -16.17
CA PHE A 727 -22.19 12.93 -17.09
C PHE A 727 -21.64 12.81 -18.49
#